data_b98f2be10a0db75348740793e8d9fcc6
#
_entry.id   b98f2be10a0db75348740793e8d9fcc6
#
_cell.length_a   1.000
_cell.length_b   1.000
_cell.length_c   1.000
_cell.angle_alpha   90.00
_cell.angle_beta   90.00
_cell.angle_gamma   90.00
#
_symmetry.space_group_name_H-M   'P 1'
#
loop_
_entity.id
_entity.type
_entity.pdbx_description
1 polymer ?
#
loop_
_entity_poly.entity_id
_entity_poly.type
_entity_poly.pdbx_seq_one_letter_code
_entity_poly.pdbx_strand_id
1 'polypeptide(L)'
;MADKPDLFDVLRPGGIRGREDAREACLEGLCPIQREAASHIDGPMVIFAGAGSGKTRVITRRIVHLIEGGVPPWQIVAVTFTNKAAGEMRGRVEELTPFGSRALITTFHSACARWLREFADEAGFTSDFTIYDDSDTVSALKAVLKELEIKLDKNLTVGNYRGFLHDVKTEALFPHERETINRIYGELMPVAALNVYKRYQEVLAASNAMDFDDLLMNMLLLMRNNSRVRTAMQQKYRYVLVDEYQDTNKTQNELLTLIAASHRNLCVVGDDDQSIYSWRGATPANILEFGTTYPDAKTLKLEQNYRSTSTIVDAASSVIGNNTKRAQKRLWTANDRGDPIHFRIEADEEVEAWAVARSILDEISTYPLRDVAIFYRTNSQSRPLEEALRRDRIPYRVYGALRFYDRAEVKDLMAYMRLLANPADDVSLRRVINVPARGLGDTAVDQLAKAANSLGKPMLATLRQLADDNAPRVGPKFRAFSELLDELRAQLAVGGLANFVETLVKLTGYRTWLENRFPDKVVDKLENIHDLAGALAVFEEEGSKKGLEALSDWLQSVTLVTTEDENAQGVSLMTLHSAKGLEYDRVYIVGVEDGLLPYGKSSEDEADLEEERRLFYVGMTRARKKLSLSSAFRRRVFNNTMANMPSRFLKEIPRDLMATDINHKAMVDSWNRDYDDDAESTNRSSKQSEPYDAAVGDRVNHPTYGSGIIDQIIDEFGHVKAVVEFDGLGKRKVAVHHLEPDTGKELTYDWDDI
;
A
#
# COMPACT_ATOMS: atom_id res chain seq x y z
N MET A 1 14.16 -23.48 53.08
CA MET A 1 13.19 -22.44 53.45
C MET A 1 12.03 -22.61 52.48
N ALA A 2 10.89 -23.06 52.96
CA ALA A 2 9.73 -23.24 52.12
C ALA A 2 9.26 -21.87 51.61
N ASP A 3 9.21 -21.69 50.30
CA ASP A 3 8.70 -20.47 49.66
C ASP A 3 7.27 -20.21 50.19
N LYS A 4 7.09 -19.00 50.75
CA LYS A 4 5.74 -18.52 51.10
C LYS A 4 4.94 -18.43 49.80
N PRO A 5 3.71 -18.98 49.75
CA PRO A 5 2.89 -18.82 48.56
C PRO A 5 2.71 -17.35 48.23
N ASP A 6 2.98 -16.97 46.97
CA ASP A 6 2.80 -15.60 46.47
C ASP A 6 1.32 -15.23 46.61
N LEU A 7 1.05 -13.94 46.85
CA LEU A 7 -0.30 -13.38 46.90
C LEU A 7 -1.16 -13.80 45.68
N PHE A 8 -0.49 -14.11 44.58
CA PHE A 8 -1.02 -14.66 43.35
C PHE A 8 -1.59 -16.08 43.49
N ASP A 9 -1.01 -16.86 44.41
CA ASP A 9 -1.46 -18.25 44.73
C ASP A 9 -2.72 -18.24 45.61
N VAL A 10 -2.89 -17.20 46.42
CA VAL A 10 -4.00 -17.09 47.39
C VAL A 10 -5.31 -16.62 46.70
N LEU A 11 -5.20 -15.90 45.55
CA LEU A 11 -6.35 -15.30 44.87
C LEU A 11 -7.01 -16.21 43.82
N ARG A 12 -6.54 -17.45 43.64
CA ARG A 12 -7.10 -18.40 42.63
C ARG A 12 -8.14 -19.34 43.22
N PRO A 13 -9.30 -19.52 42.56
CA PRO A 13 -10.18 -20.63 42.83
C PRO A 13 -9.48 -21.95 42.48
N GLY A 14 -9.28 -22.84 43.44
CA GLY A 14 -8.78 -24.19 43.21
C GLY A 14 -7.32 -24.49 43.59
N GLY A 15 -6.50 -23.50 44.01
CA GLY A 15 -5.14 -23.73 44.49
C GLY A 15 -4.18 -24.31 43.43
N ILE A 16 -3.12 -25.03 43.88
CA ILE A 16 -2.06 -25.57 43.01
C ILE A 16 -2.58 -26.58 41.98
N ARG A 17 -3.56 -27.42 42.32
CA ARG A 17 -4.18 -28.39 41.39
C ARG A 17 -4.93 -27.70 40.27
N GLY A 18 -5.64 -26.62 40.55
CA GLY A 18 -6.31 -25.82 39.50
C GLY A 18 -5.35 -25.16 38.52
N ARG A 19 -4.09 -24.91 38.93
CA ARG A 19 -3.04 -24.40 38.03
C ARG A 19 -2.54 -25.46 37.04
N GLU A 20 -2.27 -26.67 37.50
CA GLU A 20 -1.80 -27.73 36.61
C GLU A 20 -2.86 -28.07 35.56
N ASP A 21 -4.14 -28.14 35.97
CA ASP A 21 -5.25 -28.35 35.06
C ASP A 21 -5.40 -27.22 34.03
N ALA A 22 -5.30 -25.96 34.45
CA ALA A 22 -5.37 -24.80 33.55
C ALA A 22 -4.16 -24.72 32.61
N ARG A 23 -2.97 -25.07 33.10
CA ARG A 23 -1.74 -25.15 32.34
C ARG A 23 -1.80 -26.21 31.25
N GLU A 24 -2.39 -27.36 31.52
CA GLU A 24 -2.59 -28.45 30.56
C GLU A 24 -3.73 -28.09 29.56
N ALA A 25 -4.83 -27.56 30.07
CA ALA A 25 -5.98 -27.14 29.26
C ALA A 25 -5.61 -26.08 28.20
N CYS A 26 -4.67 -25.16 28.52
CA CYS A 26 -4.24 -24.19 27.54
C CYS A 26 -3.49 -24.80 26.35
N LEU A 27 -3.01 -26.04 26.43
CA LEU A 27 -2.33 -26.77 25.35
C LEU A 27 -3.28 -27.64 24.52
N GLU A 28 -4.54 -27.77 24.91
CA GLU A 28 -5.53 -28.55 24.17
C GLU A 28 -5.76 -28.02 22.76
N GLY A 29 -5.98 -28.94 21.82
CA GLY A 29 -6.21 -28.64 20.41
C GLY A 29 -4.97 -28.13 19.65
N LEU A 30 -3.77 -28.15 20.25
CA LEU A 30 -2.51 -27.92 19.56
C LEU A 30 -1.98 -29.24 18.99
N CYS A 31 -1.40 -29.16 17.77
CA CYS A 31 -0.65 -30.28 17.23
C CYS A 31 0.66 -30.50 18.04
N PRO A 32 1.34 -31.67 17.92
CA PRO A 32 2.51 -31.98 18.74
C PRO A 32 3.59 -30.90 18.73
N ILE A 33 3.94 -30.34 17.55
CA ILE A 33 4.95 -29.32 17.42
C ILE A 33 4.51 -27.97 18.01
N GLN A 34 3.22 -27.59 17.79
CA GLN A 34 2.65 -26.41 18.43
C GLN A 34 2.62 -26.53 19.95
N ARG A 35 2.27 -27.71 20.46
CA ARG A 35 2.29 -28.00 21.89
C ARG A 35 3.71 -27.90 22.45
N GLU A 36 4.70 -28.48 21.77
CA GLU A 36 6.10 -28.38 22.15
C GLU A 36 6.59 -26.92 22.19
N ALA A 37 6.21 -26.13 21.18
CA ALA A 37 6.55 -24.69 21.12
C ALA A 37 5.90 -23.90 22.27
N ALA A 38 4.62 -24.18 22.57
CA ALA A 38 3.88 -23.47 23.62
C ALA A 38 4.35 -23.83 25.01
N SER A 39 4.77 -25.08 25.24
CA SER A 39 5.15 -25.63 26.57
C SER A 39 6.63 -25.41 26.92
N HIS A 40 7.49 -25.08 25.97
CA HIS A 40 8.91 -24.76 26.21
C HIS A 40 9.02 -23.51 27.08
N ILE A 41 9.73 -23.51 28.20
CA ILE A 41 9.72 -22.39 29.16
C ILE A 41 10.97 -21.52 28.96
N ASP A 42 12.14 -22.01 29.27
CA ASP A 42 13.36 -21.23 29.39
C ASP A 42 14.30 -21.42 28.18
N GLY A 43 15.12 -20.40 27.95
CA GLY A 43 16.12 -20.34 26.87
C GLY A 43 15.59 -19.75 25.56
N PRO A 44 16.54 -19.47 24.63
CA PRO A 44 16.19 -18.91 23.34
C PRO A 44 15.47 -19.93 22.44
N MET A 45 14.48 -19.48 21.69
CA MET A 45 13.72 -20.32 20.76
C MET A 45 13.35 -19.56 19.50
N VAL A 46 13.57 -20.19 18.35
CA VAL A 46 13.08 -19.71 17.06
C VAL A 46 12.06 -20.69 16.48
N ILE A 47 10.94 -20.14 16.00
CA ILE A 47 9.87 -20.90 15.37
C ILE A 47 9.71 -20.39 13.95
N PHE A 48 10.17 -21.19 12.97
CA PHE A 48 9.89 -20.95 11.56
C PHE A 48 8.47 -21.46 11.26
N ALA A 49 7.56 -20.55 10.96
CA ALA A 49 6.15 -20.87 10.88
C ALA A 49 5.57 -20.41 9.55
N GLY A 50 5.26 -21.34 8.67
CA GLY A 50 4.68 -21.04 7.36
C GLY A 50 3.33 -20.33 7.43
N ALA A 51 2.86 -19.84 6.28
CA ALA A 51 1.56 -19.21 6.17
C ALA A 51 0.44 -20.15 6.68
N GLY A 52 -0.50 -19.62 7.48
CA GLY A 52 -1.63 -20.40 7.99
C GLY A 52 -1.30 -21.52 8.99
N SER A 53 -0.07 -21.56 9.51
CA SER A 53 0.37 -22.63 10.45
C SER A 53 0.00 -22.38 11.91
N GLY A 54 -0.65 -21.25 12.22
CA GLY A 54 -1.09 -20.90 13.56
C GLY A 54 -0.04 -20.23 14.43
N LYS A 55 0.87 -19.42 13.85
CA LYS A 55 1.86 -18.58 14.56
C LYS A 55 1.31 -17.91 15.81
N THR A 56 0.33 -17.06 15.63
CA THR A 56 -0.29 -16.29 16.72
C THR A 56 -0.96 -17.18 17.77
N ARG A 57 -1.51 -18.34 17.36
CA ARG A 57 -2.08 -19.35 18.28
C ARG A 57 -1.00 -19.92 19.20
N VAL A 58 0.17 -20.22 18.68
CA VAL A 58 1.28 -20.75 19.49
C VAL A 58 1.76 -19.69 20.48
N ILE A 59 1.96 -18.44 20.07
CA ILE A 59 2.40 -17.36 20.95
C ILE A 59 1.38 -17.12 22.06
N THR A 60 0.09 -17.01 21.74
CA THR A 60 -0.96 -16.77 22.74
C THR A 60 -1.03 -17.92 23.76
N ARG A 61 -0.99 -19.17 23.30
CA ARG A 61 -0.97 -20.34 24.18
C ARG A 61 0.28 -20.42 25.04
N ARG A 62 1.44 -20.02 24.51
CA ARG A 62 2.68 -19.93 25.26
C ARG A 62 2.61 -18.86 26.37
N ILE A 63 2.06 -17.67 26.09
CA ILE A 63 1.86 -16.63 27.11
C ILE A 63 0.97 -17.18 28.25
N VAL A 64 -0.14 -17.80 27.91
CA VAL A 64 -1.05 -18.38 28.90
C VAL A 64 -0.34 -19.50 29.68
N HIS A 65 0.40 -20.37 29.01
CA HIS A 65 1.15 -21.47 29.66
C HIS A 65 2.19 -20.98 30.67
N LEU A 66 2.89 -19.85 30.34
CA LEU A 66 3.81 -19.20 31.27
C LEU A 66 3.08 -18.64 32.49
N ILE A 67 1.97 -17.92 32.28
CA ILE A 67 1.17 -17.33 33.36
C ILE A 67 0.61 -18.42 34.26
N GLU A 68 0.03 -19.48 33.69
CA GLU A 68 -0.53 -20.62 34.43
C GLU A 68 0.59 -21.44 35.09
N GLY A 69 1.80 -21.40 34.54
CA GLY A 69 3.00 -21.97 35.14
C GLY A 69 3.59 -21.18 36.33
N GLY A 70 2.99 -20.04 36.68
CA GLY A 70 3.40 -19.21 37.81
C GLY A 70 4.30 -18.02 37.44
N VAL A 71 4.55 -17.76 36.16
CA VAL A 71 5.27 -16.57 35.76
C VAL A 71 4.37 -15.34 35.96
N PRO A 72 4.81 -14.32 36.71
CA PRO A 72 4.04 -13.08 36.87
C PRO A 72 3.78 -12.43 35.50
N PRO A 73 2.52 -12.09 35.13
CA PRO A 73 2.21 -11.57 33.80
C PRO A 73 3.00 -10.30 33.42
N TRP A 74 3.31 -9.44 34.39
CA TRP A 74 4.11 -8.22 34.17
C TRP A 74 5.59 -8.48 33.82
N GLN A 75 6.07 -9.74 33.96
CA GLN A 75 7.38 -10.16 33.52
C GLN A 75 7.39 -10.67 32.07
N ILE A 76 6.24 -10.65 31.41
CA ILE A 76 6.08 -11.08 30.02
C ILE A 76 5.89 -9.85 29.15
N VAL A 77 6.71 -9.72 28.11
CA VAL A 77 6.51 -8.77 27.02
C VAL A 77 6.36 -9.55 25.70
N ALA A 78 5.27 -9.28 24.98
CA ALA A 78 5.03 -9.81 23.63
C ALA A 78 4.89 -8.64 22.67
N VAL A 79 5.73 -8.61 21.65
CA VAL A 79 5.70 -7.55 20.63
C VAL A 79 5.34 -8.12 19.27
N THR A 80 4.57 -7.33 18.53
CA THR A 80 4.16 -7.62 17.16
C THR A 80 4.26 -6.36 16.28
N PHE A 81 4.02 -6.50 14.98
CA PHE A 81 4.24 -5.42 14.03
C PHE A 81 3.09 -4.39 13.98
N THR A 82 1.82 -4.81 14.15
CA THR A 82 0.65 -3.93 14.02
C THR A 82 -0.19 -3.86 15.28
N ASN A 83 -0.82 -2.70 15.52
CA ASN A 83 -1.74 -2.52 16.65
C ASN A 83 -2.94 -3.49 16.59
N LYS A 84 -3.42 -3.83 15.39
CA LYS A 84 -4.48 -4.81 15.19
C LYS A 84 -4.03 -6.19 15.69
N ALA A 85 -2.86 -6.67 15.25
CA ALA A 85 -2.32 -7.96 15.69
C ALA A 85 -2.08 -8.00 17.22
N ALA A 86 -1.59 -6.89 17.80
CA ALA A 86 -1.43 -6.77 19.25
C ALA A 86 -2.77 -6.83 19.99
N GLY A 87 -3.81 -6.16 19.46
CA GLY A 87 -5.17 -6.21 20.01
C GLY A 87 -5.79 -7.61 19.96
N GLU A 88 -5.69 -8.28 18.81
CA GLU A 88 -6.17 -9.67 18.67
C GLU A 88 -5.43 -10.65 19.56
N MET A 89 -4.10 -10.52 19.66
CA MET A 89 -3.29 -11.35 20.55
C MET A 89 -3.70 -11.17 22.01
N ARG A 90 -3.89 -9.92 22.44
CA ARG A 90 -4.33 -9.57 23.79
C ARG A 90 -5.70 -10.15 24.09
N GLY A 91 -6.70 -9.94 23.24
CA GLY A 91 -8.05 -10.48 23.40
C GLY A 91 -8.04 -11.99 23.57
N ARG A 92 -7.30 -12.72 22.72
CA ARG A 92 -7.17 -14.17 22.82
C ARG A 92 -6.49 -14.64 24.11
N VAL A 93 -5.53 -13.87 24.65
CA VAL A 93 -4.88 -14.20 25.92
C VAL A 93 -5.85 -13.95 27.10
N GLU A 94 -6.60 -12.84 27.06
CA GLU A 94 -7.59 -12.48 28.08
C GLU A 94 -8.77 -13.47 28.14
N GLU A 95 -9.19 -14.02 26.99
CA GLU A 95 -10.19 -15.09 26.92
C GLU A 95 -9.73 -16.38 27.59
N LEU A 96 -8.42 -16.65 27.58
CA LEU A 96 -7.85 -17.92 28.07
C LEU A 96 -7.38 -17.85 29.52
N THR A 97 -7.11 -16.68 30.07
CA THR A 97 -6.69 -16.49 31.47
C THR A 97 -7.14 -15.12 32.02
N PRO A 98 -7.70 -15.07 33.22
CA PRO A 98 -8.13 -13.81 33.83
C PRO A 98 -6.96 -12.85 34.17
N PHE A 99 -5.73 -13.33 34.08
CA PHE A 99 -4.55 -12.54 34.36
C PHE A 99 -3.89 -11.98 33.08
N GLY A 100 -4.44 -12.27 31.92
CA GLY A 100 -3.88 -11.94 30.61
C GLY A 100 -3.69 -10.43 30.38
N SER A 101 -4.58 -9.60 30.90
CA SER A 101 -4.52 -8.13 30.76
C SER A 101 -3.30 -7.47 31.40
N ARG A 102 -2.59 -8.19 32.29
CA ARG A 102 -1.39 -7.67 32.99
C ARG A 102 -0.09 -7.94 32.23
N ALA A 103 -0.08 -8.78 31.21
CA ALA A 103 1.07 -8.96 30.33
C ALA A 103 1.18 -7.77 29.34
N LEU A 104 2.39 -7.37 29.01
CA LEU A 104 2.60 -6.29 28.03
C LEU A 104 2.55 -6.90 26.62
N ILE A 105 1.39 -6.80 25.97
CA ILE A 105 1.19 -7.25 24.58
C ILE A 105 0.94 -6.00 23.72
N THR A 106 1.89 -5.64 22.82
CA THR A 106 1.87 -4.35 22.13
C THR A 106 2.74 -4.36 20.87
N THR A 107 2.84 -3.22 20.16
CA THR A 107 3.80 -3.03 19.06
C THR A 107 5.15 -2.52 19.59
N PHE A 108 6.22 -2.66 18.79
CA PHE A 108 7.54 -2.13 19.14
C PHE A 108 7.49 -0.64 19.49
N HIS A 109 6.91 0.19 18.65
CA HIS A 109 6.82 1.63 18.87
C HIS A 109 6.04 1.99 20.14
N SER A 110 4.91 1.32 20.37
CA SER A 110 4.12 1.55 21.59
C SER A 110 4.86 1.09 22.86
N ALA A 111 5.62 -0.01 22.79
CA ALA A 111 6.47 -0.46 23.88
C ALA A 111 7.56 0.59 24.20
N CYS A 112 8.31 1.03 23.18
CA CYS A 112 9.36 2.04 23.33
C CYS A 112 8.82 3.37 23.84
N ALA A 113 7.69 3.86 23.31
CA ALA A 113 7.06 5.08 23.81
C ALA A 113 6.71 4.98 25.30
N ARG A 114 6.17 3.81 25.73
CA ARG A 114 5.87 3.56 27.15
C ARG A 114 7.13 3.54 28.02
N TRP A 115 8.17 2.84 27.56
CA TRP A 115 9.43 2.74 28.31
C TRP A 115 10.18 4.08 28.37
N LEU A 116 10.20 4.84 27.29
CA LEU A 116 10.79 6.18 27.26
C LEU A 116 10.04 7.15 28.18
N ARG A 117 8.72 7.02 28.36
CA ARG A 117 8.00 7.80 29.37
C ARG A 117 8.33 7.38 30.81
N GLU A 118 8.57 6.08 31.04
CA GLU A 118 8.96 5.55 32.35
C GLU A 118 10.39 6.01 32.73
N PHE A 119 11.28 6.17 31.75
CA PHE A 119 12.70 6.57 31.93
C PHE A 119 13.01 7.91 31.24
N ALA A 120 12.05 8.84 31.25
CA ALA A 120 12.15 10.07 30.47
C ALA A 120 13.35 10.93 30.88
N ASP A 121 13.58 11.09 32.17
CA ASP A 121 14.69 11.87 32.72
C ASP A 121 16.03 11.29 32.30
N GLU A 122 16.18 9.94 32.36
CA GLU A 122 17.39 9.25 31.93
C GLU A 122 17.60 9.34 30.41
N ALA A 123 16.52 9.48 29.64
CA ALA A 123 16.58 9.67 28.19
C ALA A 123 16.79 11.13 27.77
N GLY A 124 16.76 12.08 28.71
CA GLY A 124 16.91 13.51 28.45
C GLY A 124 15.67 14.20 27.89
N PHE A 125 14.48 13.65 28.17
CA PHE A 125 13.18 14.18 27.79
C PHE A 125 12.29 14.35 29.02
N THR A 126 11.16 15.01 28.84
CA THR A 126 10.07 14.96 29.84
C THR A 126 9.05 13.87 29.45
N SER A 127 8.30 13.36 30.42
CA SER A 127 7.36 12.22 30.17
C SER A 127 6.20 12.57 29.24
N ASP A 128 5.98 13.84 28.97
CA ASP A 128 4.95 14.40 28.10
C ASP A 128 5.47 14.72 26.68
N PHE A 129 6.58 14.13 26.26
CA PHE A 129 7.12 14.36 24.94
C PHE A 129 6.11 14.08 23.82
N THR A 130 6.16 14.89 22.77
CA THR A 130 5.31 14.77 21.58
C THR A 130 5.88 13.76 20.59
N ILE A 131 5.01 12.93 20.03
CA ILE A 131 5.37 12.03 18.92
C ILE A 131 4.94 12.71 17.61
N TYR A 132 5.93 13.02 16.74
CA TYR A 132 5.70 13.65 15.45
C TYR A 132 5.22 12.62 14.43
N ASP A 133 4.14 12.98 13.74
CA ASP A 133 3.69 12.22 12.57
C ASP A 133 4.53 12.55 11.31
N ASP A 134 4.17 11.93 10.19
CA ASP A 134 4.85 12.14 8.91
C ASP A 134 4.84 13.61 8.46
N SER A 135 3.75 14.35 8.72
CA SER A 135 3.61 15.75 8.31
C SER A 135 4.44 16.67 9.21
N ASP A 136 4.50 16.38 10.50
CA ASP A 136 5.31 17.09 11.49
C ASP A 136 6.80 16.86 11.20
N THR A 137 7.19 15.61 10.93
CA THR A 137 8.55 15.21 10.54
C THR A 137 9.02 15.97 9.32
N VAL A 138 8.22 16.02 8.25
CA VAL A 138 8.53 16.78 7.03
C VAL A 138 8.62 18.28 7.32
N SER A 139 7.77 18.81 8.18
CA SER A 139 7.77 20.23 8.54
C SER A 139 9.02 20.61 9.32
N ALA A 140 9.41 19.81 10.32
CA ALA A 140 10.64 19.98 11.08
C ALA A 140 11.88 19.87 10.18
N LEU A 141 11.93 18.87 9.30
CA LEU A 141 13.02 18.68 8.36
C LEU A 141 13.16 19.85 7.39
N LYS A 142 12.07 20.39 6.85
CA LYS A 142 12.08 21.58 6.00
C LYS A 142 12.64 22.81 6.72
N ALA A 143 12.31 22.97 8.00
CA ALA A 143 12.86 24.05 8.82
C ALA A 143 14.38 23.92 8.99
N VAL A 144 14.88 22.72 9.27
CA VAL A 144 16.32 22.41 9.39
C VAL A 144 17.04 22.64 8.06
N LEU A 145 16.50 22.15 6.94
CA LEU A 145 17.11 22.36 5.63
C LEU A 145 17.21 23.84 5.26
N LYS A 146 16.18 24.62 5.61
CA LYS A 146 16.18 26.08 5.41
C LYS A 146 17.20 26.79 6.31
N GLU A 147 17.31 26.40 7.59
CA GLU A 147 18.27 26.94 8.55
C GLU A 147 19.71 26.70 8.10
N LEU A 148 19.99 25.51 7.58
CA LEU A 148 21.32 25.12 7.08
C LEU A 148 21.60 25.60 5.66
N GLU A 149 20.71 26.41 5.06
CA GLU A 149 20.79 26.94 3.70
C GLU A 149 21.01 25.87 2.62
N ILE A 150 20.47 24.64 2.87
CA ILE A 150 20.57 23.53 1.93
C ILE A 150 19.70 23.82 0.71
N LYS A 151 20.34 23.85 -0.47
CA LYS A 151 19.64 24.01 -1.74
C LYS A 151 19.08 22.65 -2.17
N LEU A 152 17.76 22.60 -2.31
CA LEU A 152 17.05 21.46 -2.85
C LEU A 152 16.99 21.59 -4.39
N ASP A 153 17.08 20.46 -5.09
CA ASP A 153 16.93 20.36 -6.53
C ASP A 153 16.10 19.13 -6.91
N LYS A 154 16.03 18.80 -8.21
CA LYS A 154 15.26 17.64 -8.70
C LYS A 154 15.82 16.30 -8.24
N ASN A 155 17.10 16.23 -7.93
CA ASN A 155 17.80 15.01 -7.52
C ASN A 155 17.94 14.91 -6.00
N LEU A 156 17.84 16.04 -5.29
CA LEU A 156 18.02 16.12 -3.84
C LEU A 156 16.83 16.86 -3.22
N THR A 157 15.80 16.11 -2.91
CA THR A 157 14.53 16.57 -2.37
C THR A 157 14.45 16.41 -0.85
N VAL A 158 13.42 16.97 -0.22
CA VAL A 158 13.10 16.69 1.21
C VAL A 158 12.89 15.20 1.45
N GLY A 159 12.30 14.50 0.45
CA GLY A 159 12.06 13.05 0.49
C GLY A 159 13.36 12.26 0.62
N ASN A 160 14.40 12.63 -0.13
CA ASN A 160 15.71 11.96 -0.03
C ASN A 160 16.36 12.13 1.36
N TYR A 161 16.29 13.33 1.95
CA TYR A 161 16.76 13.55 3.32
C TYR A 161 15.94 12.76 4.34
N ARG A 162 14.62 12.69 4.16
CA ARG A 162 13.75 11.88 5.02
C ARG A 162 14.10 10.39 4.92
N GLY A 163 14.26 9.87 3.69
CA GLY A 163 14.71 8.49 3.46
C GLY A 163 16.03 8.20 4.16
N PHE A 164 17.03 9.06 3.95
CA PHE A 164 18.32 8.94 4.63
C PHE A 164 18.19 8.91 6.16
N LEU A 165 17.38 9.79 6.76
CA LEU A 165 17.14 9.80 8.21
C LEU A 165 16.51 8.48 8.69
N HIS A 166 15.54 7.96 7.93
CA HIS A 166 14.92 6.66 8.20
C HIS A 166 15.94 5.52 8.15
N ASP A 167 16.73 5.46 7.09
CA ASP A 167 17.71 4.39 6.86
C ASP A 167 18.78 4.36 7.98
N VAL A 168 19.38 5.50 8.32
CA VAL A 168 20.40 5.54 9.38
C VAL A 168 19.82 5.16 10.75
N LYS A 169 18.56 5.51 11.03
CA LYS A 169 17.89 5.16 12.28
C LYS A 169 17.52 3.67 12.34
N THR A 170 17.06 3.08 11.26
CA THR A 170 16.74 1.65 11.20
C THR A 170 17.97 0.76 11.27
N GLU A 171 19.13 1.26 10.80
CA GLU A 171 20.45 0.63 10.91
C GLU A 171 21.14 0.84 12.26
N ALA A 172 20.47 1.47 13.23
CA ALA A 172 21.01 1.79 14.56
C ALA A 172 22.26 2.68 14.53
N LEU A 173 22.35 3.59 13.54
CA LEU A 173 23.46 4.52 13.35
C LEU A 173 23.12 5.89 13.92
N PHE A 174 23.90 6.34 14.90
CA PHE A 174 23.70 7.64 15.57
C PHE A 174 24.50 8.76 14.91
N PRO A 175 24.10 10.05 15.05
CA PRO A 175 24.80 11.18 14.43
C PRO A 175 26.29 11.30 14.73
N HIS A 176 26.78 10.70 15.81
CA HIS A 176 28.21 10.69 16.18
C HIS A 176 29.02 9.61 15.45
N GLU A 177 28.38 8.61 14.84
CA GLU A 177 29.02 7.51 14.09
C GLU A 177 29.32 7.90 12.63
N ARG A 178 29.92 9.10 12.46
CA ARG A 178 30.11 9.77 11.16
C ARG A 178 30.89 8.92 10.15
N GLU A 179 31.91 8.22 10.57
CA GLU A 179 32.75 7.40 9.69
C GLU A 179 31.94 6.22 9.11
N THR A 180 31.15 5.57 9.95
CA THR A 180 30.28 4.45 9.50
C THR A 180 29.22 4.93 8.57
N ILE A 181 28.52 6.04 8.88
CA ILE A 181 27.49 6.61 8.03
C ILE A 181 28.08 7.05 6.68
N ASN A 182 29.22 7.74 6.68
CA ASN A 182 29.87 8.16 5.44
C ASN A 182 30.32 6.96 4.57
N ARG A 183 30.78 5.89 5.19
CA ARG A 183 31.17 4.68 4.46
C ARG A 183 29.98 4.01 3.76
N ILE A 184 28.79 4.02 4.38
CA ILE A 184 27.60 3.35 3.85
C ILE A 184 26.85 4.25 2.88
N TYR A 185 26.69 5.53 3.21
CA TYR A 185 25.80 6.45 2.49
C TYR A 185 26.52 7.59 1.77
N GLY A 186 27.87 7.70 1.89
CA GLY A 186 28.61 8.85 1.39
C GLY A 186 28.59 9.03 -0.13
N GLU A 187 28.32 7.97 -0.89
CA GLU A 187 28.12 8.03 -2.34
C GLU A 187 26.69 8.45 -2.71
N LEU A 188 25.71 8.17 -1.84
CA LEU A 188 24.29 8.40 -2.09
C LEU A 188 23.81 9.76 -1.59
N MET A 189 24.47 10.28 -0.54
CA MET A 189 24.04 11.52 0.12
C MET A 189 25.20 12.50 0.29
N PRO A 190 24.96 13.83 0.13
CA PRO A 190 25.98 14.86 0.35
C PRO A 190 26.51 14.81 1.79
N VAL A 191 27.76 15.24 1.99
CA VAL A 191 28.39 15.38 3.33
C VAL A 191 27.53 16.23 4.28
N ALA A 192 26.77 17.18 3.74
CA ALA A 192 25.82 18.00 4.47
C ALA A 192 24.69 17.18 5.14
N ALA A 193 24.36 15.99 4.65
CA ALA A 193 23.29 15.17 5.21
C ALA A 193 23.54 14.78 6.69
N LEU A 194 24.79 14.57 7.07
CA LEU A 194 25.16 14.34 8.47
C LEU A 194 24.89 15.57 9.37
N ASN A 195 25.11 16.77 8.84
CA ASN A 195 24.81 17.99 9.58
C ASN A 195 23.28 18.17 9.69
N VAL A 196 22.52 17.81 8.64
CA VAL A 196 21.06 17.78 8.68
C VAL A 196 20.58 16.80 9.74
N TYR A 197 21.11 15.57 9.76
CA TYR A 197 20.75 14.56 10.76
C TYR A 197 21.01 15.07 12.20
N LYS A 198 22.22 15.55 12.46
CA LYS A 198 22.57 16.11 13.76
C LYS A 198 21.63 17.24 14.17
N ARG A 199 21.44 18.23 13.27
CA ARG A 199 20.58 19.39 13.56
C ARG A 199 19.13 19.01 13.75
N TYR A 200 18.63 18.06 12.96
CA TYR A 200 17.28 17.54 13.09
C TYR A 200 17.05 16.93 14.49
N GLN A 201 17.97 16.11 14.99
CA GLN A 201 17.90 15.55 16.34
C GLN A 201 17.94 16.63 17.43
N GLU A 202 18.78 17.67 17.27
CA GLU A 202 18.83 18.80 18.19
C GLU A 202 17.50 19.58 18.23
N VAL A 203 16.87 19.78 17.08
CA VAL A 203 15.56 20.46 16.98
C VAL A 203 14.46 19.64 17.67
N LEU A 204 14.42 18.32 17.45
CA LEU A 204 13.44 17.45 18.09
C LEU A 204 13.62 17.42 19.60
N ALA A 205 14.85 17.27 20.08
CA ALA A 205 15.17 17.30 21.50
C ALA A 205 14.78 18.64 22.16
N ALA A 206 15.10 19.76 21.51
CA ALA A 206 14.70 21.10 21.99
C ALA A 206 13.18 21.31 22.05
N SER A 207 12.45 20.61 21.17
CA SER A 207 10.98 20.64 21.12
C SER A 207 10.33 19.59 22.04
N ASN A 208 11.11 18.87 22.84
CA ASN A 208 10.66 17.69 23.60
C ASN A 208 9.82 16.76 22.72
N ALA A 209 10.34 16.42 21.54
CA ALA A 209 9.63 15.64 20.54
C ALA A 209 10.50 14.51 19.99
N MET A 210 9.86 13.47 19.50
CA MET A 210 10.47 12.33 18.83
C MET A 210 9.65 11.97 17.61
N ASP A 211 10.27 11.61 16.50
CA ASP A 211 9.55 10.94 15.41
C ASP A 211 9.40 9.42 15.71
N PHE A 212 8.73 8.69 14.81
CA PHE A 212 8.51 7.26 15.02
C PHE A 212 9.82 6.46 15.13
N ASP A 213 10.82 6.78 14.30
CA ASP A 213 12.10 6.07 14.33
C ASP A 213 12.90 6.41 15.60
N ASP A 214 12.76 7.64 16.12
CA ASP A 214 13.39 8.07 17.36
C ASP A 214 12.91 7.31 18.58
N LEU A 215 11.68 6.82 18.61
CA LEU A 215 11.18 5.99 19.70
C LEU A 215 12.04 4.73 19.88
N LEU A 216 12.41 4.10 18.77
CA LEU A 216 13.28 2.92 18.78
C LEU A 216 14.72 3.31 19.09
N MET A 217 15.24 4.32 18.40
CA MET A 217 16.61 4.78 18.51
C MET A 217 16.97 5.29 19.92
N ASN A 218 16.13 6.15 20.49
CA ASN A 218 16.38 6.71 21.82
C ASN A 218 16.29 5.64 22.90
N MET A 219 15.36 4.68 22.78
CA MET A 219 15.30 3.55 23.71
C MET A 219 16.55 2.66 23.59
N LEU A 220 17.04 2.39 22.37
CA LEU A 220 18.26 1.65 22.15
C LEU A 220 19.47 2.38 22.74
N LEU A 221 19.59 3.69 22.48
CA LEU A 221 20.66 4.53 23.03
C LEU A 221 20.67 4.50 24.55
N LEU A 222 19.50 4.63 25.16
CA LEU A 222 19.33 4.56 26.61
C LEU A 222 19.77 3.19 27.15
N MET A 223 19.36 2.10 26.51
CA MET A 223 19.76 0.74 26.89
C MET A 223 21.27 0.47 26.72
N ARG A 224 21.91 1.05 25.69
CA ARG A 224 23.36 0.92 25.46
C ARG A 224 24.16 1.67 26.54
N ASN A 225 23.76 2.88 26.89
CA ASN A 225 24.56 3.81 27.68
C ASN A 225 24.22 3.80 29.18
N ASN A 226 23.00 3.40 29.57
CA ASN A 226 22.58 3.42 30.96
C ASN A 226 22.40 1.99 31.51
N SER A 227 23.39 1.54 32.30
CA SER A 227 23.38 0.20 32.89
C SER A 227 22.26 0.00 33.91
N ARG A 228 21.82 1.06 34.61
CA ARG A 228 20.70 1.00 35.57
C ARG A 228 19.38 0.71 34.84
N VAL A 229 19.11 1.46 33.77
CA VAL A 229 17.91 1.23 32.95
C VAL A 229 17.93 -0.15 32.31
N ARG A 230 19.07 -0.54 31.73
CA ARG A 230 19.24 -1.87 31.14
C ARG A 230 18.96 -2.99 32.15
N THR A 231 19.54 -2.90 33.35
CA THR A 231 19.31 -3.89 34.42
C THR A 231 17.85 -3.91 34.85
N ALA A 232 17.19 -2.76 35.01
CA ALA A 232 15.79 -2.67 35.36
C ALA A 232 14.88 -3.33 34.31
N MET A 233 15.13 -3.10 33.01
CA MET A 233 14.42 -3.72 31.90
C MET A 233 14.59 -5.25 31.89
N GLN A 234 15.82 -5.75 32.08
CA GLN A 234 16.14 -7.17 32.12
C GLN A 234 15.48 -7.90 33.32
N GLN A 235 15.38 -7.23 34.46
CA GLN A 235 14.70 -7.76 35.64
C GLN A 235 13.18 -7.75 35.51
N LYS A 236 12.65 -6.69 34.89
CA LYS A 236 11.21 -6.51 34.69
C LYS A 236 10.64 -7.47 33.65
N TYR A 237 11.30 -7.65 32.50
CA TYR A 237 10.82 -8.46 31.39
C TYR A 237 11.66 -9.72 31.23
N ARG A 238 11.29 -10.77 31.95
CA ARG A 238 12.02 -12.05 31.96
C ARG A 238 11.68 -12.97 30.79
N TYR A 239 10.54 -12.73 30.14
CA TYR A 239 10.11 -13.50 28.97
C TYR A 239 9.75 -12.53 27.86
N VAL A 240 10.48 -12.63 26.75
CA VAL A 240 10.33 -11.79 25.57
C VAL A 240 9.83 -12.63 24.42
N LEU A 241 8.66 -12.32 23.88
CA LEU A 241 8.07 -13.00 22.75
C LEU A 241 7.91 -12.02 21.59
N VAL A 242 8.24 -12.46 20.38
CA VAL A 242 8.18 -11.63 19.17
C VAL A 242 7.43 -12.36 18.07
N ASP A 243 6.35 -11.77 17.60
CA ASP A 243 5.63 -12.22 16.40
C ASP A 243 6.11 -11.44 15.17
N GLU A 244 6.02 -12.07 14.00
CA GLU A 244 6.49 -11.53 12.73
C GLU A 244 7.96 -11.05 12.76
N TYR A 245 8.83 -11.84 13.39
CA TYR A 245 10.23 -11.47 13.65
C TYR A 245 11.04 -11.20 12.37
N GLN A 246 10.66 -11.78 11.22
CA GLN A 246 11.28 -11.53 9.92
C GLN A 246 11.11 -10.07 9.43
N ASP A 247 10.18 -9.32 10.02
CA ASP A 247 9.94 -7.90 9.68
C ASP A 247 10.70 -6.93 10.59
N THR A 248 11.53 -7.45 11.49
CA THR A 248 12.31 -6.60 12.39
C THR A 248 13.53 -6.00 11.67
N ASN A 249 13.79 -4.72 11.97
CA ASN A 249 15.03 -4.05 11.57
C ASN A 249 16.14 -4.25 12.62
N LYS A 250 17.34 -3.77 12.31
CA LYS A 250 18.51 -3.94 13.16
C LYS A 250 18.34 -3.28 14.53
N THR A 251 17.75 -2.08 14.58
CA THR A 251 17.49 -1.35 15.84
C THR A 251 16.56 -2.15 16.75
N GLN A 252 15.49 -2.72 16.22
CA GLN A 252 14.56 -3.56 16.96
C GLN A 252 15.21 -4.85 17.45
N ASN A 253 16.00 -5.52 16.58
CA ASN A 253 16.69 -6.75 16.93
C ASN A 253 17.70 -6.54 18.05
N GLU A 254 18.47 -5.47 17.99
CA GLU A 254 19.44 -5.15 19.04
C GLU A 254 18.77 -4.81 20.37
N LEU A 255 17.67 -4.06 20.33
CA LEU A 255 16.88 -3.75 21.53
C LEU A 255 16.38 -5.04 22.23
N LEU A 256 15.82 -6.00 21.46
CA LEU A 256 15.40 -7.29 22.00
C LEU A 256 16.55 -8.08 22.61
N THR A 257 17.70 -8.10 21.93
CA THR A 257 18.91 -8.77 22.39
C THR A 257 19.39 -8.18 23.73
N LEU A 258 19.38 -6.85 23.88
CA LEU A 258 19.76 -6.19 25.13
C LEU A 258 18.78 -6.49 26.28
N ILE A 259 17.47 -6.53 26.01
CA ILE A 259 16.47 -6.88 27.03
C ILE A 259 16.67 -8.35 27.49
N ALA A 260 16.88 -9.26 26.54
CA ALA A 260 17.00 -10.68 26.83
C ALA A 260 18.40 -11.12 27.35
N ALA A 261 19.40 -10.26 27.30
CA ALA A 261 20.81 -10.62 27.51
C ALA A 261 21.10 -11.36 28.83
N SER A 262 20.40 -11.04 29.92
CA SER A 262 20.67 -11.64 31.25
C SER A 262 19.98 -12.99 31.45
N HIS A 263 18.81 -13.21 30.89
CA HIS A 263 17.98 -14.41 31.13
C HIS A 263 17.83 -15.30 29.88
N ARG A 264 18.11 -14.78 28.69
CA ARG A 264 18.06 -15.46 27.39
C ARG A 264 16.70 -16.06 26.99
N ASN A 265 15.61 -15.72 27.67
CA ASN A 265 14.27 -16.20 27.38
C ASN A 265 13.66 -15.34 26.25
N LEU A 266 14.20 -15.50 25.05
CA LEU A 266 13.76 -14.84 23.83
C LEU A 266 13.13 -15.89 22.90
N CYS A 267 11.83 -15.77 22.70
CA CYS A 267 11.07 -16.60 21.77
C CYS A 267 10.67 -15.77 20.57
N VAL A 268 11.18 -16.11 19.40
CA VAL A 268 10.85 -15.43 18.15
C VAL A 268 10.07 -16.36 17.23
N VAL A 269 9.02 -15.83 16.62
CA VAL A 269 8.19 -16.55 15.66
C VAL A 269 8.10 -15.71 14.39
N GLY A 270 8.26 -16.37 13.24
CA GLY A 270 8.19 -15.66 11.97
C GLY A 270 8.15 -16.59 10.77
N ASP A 271 7.95 -15.98 9.63
CA ASP A 271 7.96 -16.60 8.32
C ASP A 271 8.86 -15.78 7.38
N ASP A 272 10.08 -16.26 7.16
CA ASP A 272 11.03 -15.61 6.24
C ASP A 272 10.47 -15.47 4.82
N ASP A 273 9.56 -16.36 4.40
CA ASP A 273 8.84 -16.28 3.12
C ASP A 273 7.77 -15.16 3.10
N GLN A 274 7.49 -14.51 4.23
CA GLN A 274 6.57 -13.37 4.34
C GLN A 274 7.29 -12.05 4.71
N SER A 275 8.63 -11.97 4.56
CA SER A 275 9.39 -10.73 4.74
C SER A 275 9.21 -9.82 3.52
N ILE A 276 8.39 -8.77 3.67
CA ILE A 276 7.97 -7.85 2.59
C ILE A 276 8.10 -6.36 2.97
N TYR A 277 8.95 -6.04 3.94
CA TYR A 277 9.14 -4.68 4.45
C TYR A 277 10.62 -4.26 4.44
N SER A 278 11.40 -4.66 3.42
CA SER A 278 12.81 -4.25 3.28
C SER A 278 12.93 -2.73 3.22
N TRP A 279 11.99 -2.05 2.57
CA TRP A 279 11.91 -0.59 2.50
C TRP A 279 11.67 0.11 3.87
N ARG A 280 11.40 -0.64 4.94
CA ARG A 280 11.38 -0.21 6.36
C ARG A 280 12.60 -0.70 7.13
N GLY A 281 13.65 -1.14 6.45
CA GLY A 281 14.85 -1.71 7.06
C GLY A 281 14.67 -3.12 7.63
N ALA A 282 13.55 -3.80 7.34
CA ALA A 282 13.38 -5.19 7.73
C ALA A 282 14.38 -6.10 7.01
N THR A 283 14.93 -7.07 7.73
CA THR A 283 15.85 -8.04 7.15
C THR A 283 15.50 -9.46 7.56
N PRO A 284 15.25 -10.37 6.62
CA PRO A 284 15.03 -11.79 6.92
C PRO A 284 16.25 -12.47 7.55
N ALA A 285 17.44 -11.85 7.44
CA ALA A 285 18.65 -12.34 8.11
C ALA A 285 18.46 -12.48 9.62
N ASN A 286 17.69 -11.58 10.27
CA ASN A 286 17.44 -11.64 11.71
C ASN A 286 16.88 -13.01 12.14
N ILE A 287 15.91 -13.57 11.42
CA ILE A 287 15.35 -14.88 11.76
C ILE A 287 16.20 -16.02 11.23
N LEU A 288 16.77 -15.91 10.04
CA LEU A 288 17.58 -16.97 9.42
C LEU A 288 18.88 -17.23 10.20
N GLU A 289 19.50 -16.17 10.76
CA GLU A 289 20.75 -16.23 11.49
C GLU A 289 20.55 -16.33 13.02
N PHE A 290 19.31 -16.48 13.50
CA PHE A 290 19.02 -16.55 14.93
C PHE A 290 19.80 -17.67 15.63
N GLY A 291 19.91 -18.85 15.02
CA GLY A 291 20.69 -19.97 15.53
C GLY A 291 22.21 -19.72 15.56
N THR A 292 22.73 -18.79 14.75
CA THR A 292 24.11 -18.37 14.81
C THR A 292 24.36 -17.44 16.01
N THR A 293 23.41 -16.54 16.25
CA THR A 293 23.45 -15.62 17.41
C THR A 293 23.20 -16.38 18.73
N TYR A 294 22.33 -17.39 18.71
CA TYR A 294 21.99 -18.24 19.84
C TYR A 294 22.20 -19.71 19.49
N PRO A 295 23.45 -20.25 19.60
CA PRO A 295 23.76 -21.62 19.16
C PRO A 295 23.01 -22.72 19.93
N ASP A 296 22.53 -22.41 21.12
CA ASP A 296 21.73 -23.28 21.99
C ASP A 296 20.21 -23.08 21.80
N ALA A 297 19.81 -22.26 20.83
CA ALA A 297 18.40 -22.00 20.60
C ALA A 297 17.65 -23.25 20.14
N LYS A 298 16.47 -23.45 20.73
CA LYS A 298 15.54 -24.45 20.24
C LYS A 298 14.94 -23.99 18.93
N THR A 299 15.11 -24.77 17.86
CA THR A 299 14.57 -24.48 16.53
C THR A 299 13.38 -25.41 16.24
N LEU A 300 12.23 -24.83 15.94
CA LEU A 300 11.02 -25.56 15.58
C LEU A 300 10.47 -25.07 14.23
N LYS A 301 9.79 -25.97 13.49
CA LYS A 301 9.17 -25.64 12.19
C LYS A 301 7.69 -26.00 12.24
N LEU A 302 6.82 -25.01 11.99
CA LEU A 302 5.38 -25.20 11.82
C LEU A 302 5.06 -25.28 10.33
N GLU A 303 4.92 -26.48 9.80
CA GLU A 303 4.79 -26.76 8.37
C GLU A 303 3.35 -27.09 7.95
N GLN A 304 2.46 -27.42 8.90
CA GLN A 304 1.07 -27.69 8.59
C GLN A 304 0.26 -26.40 8.44
N ASN A 305 -0.29 -26.18 7.25
CA ASN A 305 -1.23 -25.09 6.98
C ASN A 305 -2.66 -25.54 7.33
N TYR A 306 -3.37 -24.74 8.12
CA TYR A 306 -4.76 -24.95 8.53
C TYR A 306 -5.74 -24.02 7.84
N ARG A 307 -5.25 -23.13 6.96
CA ARG A 307 -6.03 -22.06 6.34
C ARG A 307 -6.59 -22.46 4.99
N SER A 308 -5.72 -22.85 4.08
CA SER A 308 -5.96 -22.89 2.64
C SER A 308 -6.17 -24.32 2.13
N THR A 309 -6.83 -24.46 0.99
CA THR A 309 -6.92 -25.71 0.23
C THR A 309 -5.54 -26.15 -0.27
N SER A 310 -5.36 -27.45 -0.59
CA SER A 310 -4.06 -27.96 -1.00
C SER A 310 -3.60 -27.37 -2.33
N THR A 311 -4.50 -27.12 -3.28
CA THR A 311 -4.19 -26.42 -4.56
C THR A 311 -3.49 -25.09 -4.31
N ILE A 312 -4.01 -24.27 -3.38
CA ILE A 312 -3.42 -22.96 -3.06
C ILE A 312 -2.07 -23.11 -2.37
N VAL A 313 -1.96 -24.05 -1.41
CA VAL A 313 -0.71 -24.31 -0.68
C VAL A 313 0.39 -24.80 -1.61
N ASP A 314 0.07 -25.75 -2.50
CA ASP A 314 1.04 -26.34 -3.43
C ASP A 314 1.51 -25.30 -4.46
N ALA A 315 0.60 -24.51 -5.02
CA ALA A 315 0.93 -23.43 -5.94
C ALA A 315 1.80 -22.35 -5.28
N ALA A 316 1.41 -21.85 -4.11
CA ALA A 316 2.18 -20.86 -3.37
C ALA A 316 3.57 -21.41 -2.96
N SER A 317 3.66 -22.68 -2.58
CA SER A 317 4.93 -23.35 -2.25
C SER A 317 5.85 -23.47 -3.46
N SER A 318 5.28 -23.72 -4.64
CA SER A 318 6.06 -23.78 -5.89
C SER A 318 6.64 -22.40 -6.24
N VAL A 319 5.84 -21.35 -6.15
CA VAL A 319 6.30 -19.97 -6.39
C VAL A 319 7.44 -19.61 -5.44
N ILE A 320 7.23 -19.72 -4.13
CA ILE A 320 8.21 -19.28 -3.13
C ILE A 320 9.46 -20.15 -3.09
N GLY A 321 9.37 -21.38 -3.60
CA GLY A 321 10.47 -22.32 -3.73
C GLY A 321 11.59 -21.82 -4.64
N ASN A 322 11.35 -20.84 -5.52
CA ASN A 322 12.34 -20.22 -6.39
C ASN A 322 13.24 -19.20 -5.67
N ASN A 323 12.90 -18.79 -4.44
CA ASN A 323 13.78 -17.95 -3.63
C ASN A 323 14.92 -18.78 -3.05
N THR A 324 16.12 -18.22 -3.04
CA THR A 324 17.35 -18.90 -2.59
C THR A 324 17.63 -18.67 -1.11
N LYS A 325 17.40 -17.45 -0.61
CA LYS A 325 17.64 -17.05 0.79
C LYS A 325 16.43 -17.31 1.66
N ARG A 326 16.22 -18.58 2.04
CA ARG A 326 15.08 -18.98 2.85
C ARG A 326 15.38 -20.19 3.77
N ALA A 327 14.62 -20.31 4.85
CA ALA A 327 14.63 -21.50 5.69
C ALA A 327 14.02 -22.69 4.91
N GLN A 328 14.70 -23.83 4.98
CA GLN A 328 14.14 -25.07 4.38
C GLN A 328 12.93 -25.53 5.18
N LYS A 329 11.74 -25.25 4.69
CA LYS A 329 10.46 -25.71 5.21
C LYS A 329 9.56 -26.16 4.06
N ARG A 330 8.72 -27.16 4.31
CA ARG A 330 7.76 -27.68 3.33
C ARG A 330 6.36 -27.57 3.89
N LEU A 331 5.61 -26.61 3.36
CA LEU A 331 4.20 -26.46 3.71
C LEU A 331 3.37 -27.64 3.17
N TRP A 332 2.45 -28.10 3.97
CA TRP A 332 1.44 -29.09 3.61
C TRP A 332 0.13 -28.81 4.33
N THR A 333 -0.98 -29.30 3.81
CA THR A 333 -2.30 -29.14 4.45
C THR A 333 -3.07 -30.47 4.40
N ALA A 334 -3.92 -30.67 5.41
CA ALA A 334 -4.90 -31.76 5.43
C ALA A 334 -6.29 -31.30 4.92
N ASN A 335 -6.41 -30.04 4.51
CA ASN A 335 -7.65 -29.52 3.94
C ASN A 335 -7.88 -30.12 2.53
N ASP A 336 -9.12 -30.01 2.04
CA ASP A 336 -9.52 -30.49 0.72
C ASP A 336 -8.66 -29.86 -0.39
N ARG A 337 -8.65 -30.51 -1.57
CA ARG A 337 -7.90 -30.04 -2.73
C ARG A 337 -8.36 -28.64 -3.15
N GLY A 338 -9.66 -28.39 -3.19
CA GLY A 338 -10.23 -27.13 -3.68
C GLY A 338 -10.19 -27.01 -5.20
N ASP A 339 -10.64 -25.85 -5.69
CA ASP A 339 -10.67 -25.53 -7.12
C ASP A 339 -9.26 -25.20 -7.64
N PRO A 340 -8.99 -25.39 -8.96
CA PRO A 340 -7.81 -24.82 -9.61
C PRO A 340 -7.76 -23.31 -9.46
N ILE A 341 -6.57 -22.74 -9.49
CA ILE A 341 -6.37 -21.29 -9.50
C ILE A 341 -6.81 -20.78 -10.88
N HIS A 342 -7.77 -19.86 -10.92
CA HIS A 342 -8.21 -19.23 -12.16
C HIS A 342 -7.29 -18.09 -12.54
N PHE A 343 -6.69 -18.15 -13.73
CA PHE A 343 -5.95 -17.03 -14.32
C PHE A 343 -6.67 -16.52 -15.57
N ARG A 344 -6.87 -15.19 -15.65
CA ARG A 344 -7.51 -14.51 -16.77
C ARG A 344 -6.61 -13.45 -17.37
N ILE A 345 -6.64 -13.35 -18.71
CA ILE A 345 -6.04 -12.24 -19.45
C ILE A 345 -7.17 -11.44 -20.08
N GLU A 346 -7.29 -10.18 -19.69
CA GLU A 346 -8.29 -9.24 -20.20
C GLU A 346 -7.65 -8.18 -21.10
N ALA A 347 -8.45 -7.46 -21.87
CA ALA A 347 -7.94 -6.49 -22.82
C ALA A 347 -7.25 -5.28 -22.17
N ASP A 348 -7.87 -4.73 -21.14
CA ASP A 348 -7.40 -3.56 -20.41
C ASP A 348 -7.82 -3.62 -18.93
N GLU A 349 -7.37 -2.64 -18.13
CA GLU A 349 -7.67 -2.57 -16.70
C GLU A 349 -9.13 -2.38 -16.36
N GLU A 350 -9.91 -1.78 -17.25
CA GLU A 350 -11.36 -1.59 -17.03
C GLU A 350 -12.11 -2.90 -17.27
N VAL A 351 -11.76 -3.61 -18.35
CA VAL A 351 -12.32 -4.94 -18.63
C VAL A 351 -11.94 -5.93 -17.54
N GLU A 352 -10.67 -5.88 -17.05
CA GLU A 352 -10.22 -6.67 -15.90
C GLU A 352 -11.10 -6.40 -14.67
N ALA A 353 -11.31 -5.14 -14.33
CA ALA A 353 -12.12 -4.75 -13.18
C ALA A 353 -13.57 -5.20 -13.30
N TRP A 354 -14.15 -5.10 -14.50
CA TRP A 354 -15.51 -5.58 -14.77
C TRP A 354 -15.64 -7.11 -14.69
N ALA A 355 -14.65 -7.83 -15.22
CA ALA A 355 -14.61 -9.29 -15.11
C ALA A 355 -14.56 -9.76 -13.65
N VAL A 356 -13.78 -9.06 -12.82
CA VAL A 356 -13.71 -9.33 -11.38
C VAL A 356 -15.03 -9.03 -10.69
N ALA A 357 -15.63 -7.85 -10.92
CA ALA A 357 -16.93 -7.48 -10.36
C ALA A 357 -18.03 -8.48 -10.75
N ARG A 358 -18.07 -8.90 -12.02
CA ARG A 358 -18.99 -9.90 -12.51
C ARG A 358 -18.80 -11.26 -11.83
N SER A 359 -17.55 -11.71 -11.71
CA SER A 359 -17.24 -12.97 -11.00
C SER A 359 -17.70 -12.94 -9.54
N ILE A 360 -17.59 -11.77 -8.86
CA ILE A 360 -18.09 -11.61 -7.49
C ILE A 360 -19.61 -11.75 -7.45
N LEU A 361 -20.35 -11.16 -8.39
CA LEU A 361 -21.81 -11.29 -8.46
C LEU A 361 -22.25 -12.72 -8.73
N ASP A 362 -21.57 -13.42 -9.62
CA ASP A 362 -21.88 -14.81 -9.95
C ASP A 362 -21.69 -15.74 -8.75
N GLU A 363 -20.77 -15.40 -7.84
CA GLU A 363 -20.42 -16.19 -6.65
C GLU A 363 -21.02 -15.65 -5.33
N ILE A 364 -21.82 -14.58 -5.35
CA ILE A 364 -22.30 -13.87 -4.14
C ILE A 364 -23.14 -14.75 -3.20
N SER A 365 -23.80 -15.77 -3.74
CA SER A 365 -24.56 -16.75 -2.94
C SER A 365 -23.64 -17.74 -2.19
N THR A 366 -22.43 -17.95 -2.70
CA THR A 366 -21.45 -18.89 -2.15
C THR A 366 -20.48 -18.19 -1.18
N TYR A 367 -20.06 -16.98 -1.51
CA TYR A 367 -19.11 -16.19 -0.72
C TYR A 367 -19.74 -14.88 -0.28
N PRO A 368 -20.04 -14.69 1.01
CA PRO A 368 -20.46 -13.39 1.52
C PRO A 368 -19.43 -12.30 1.21
N LEU A 369 -19.87 -11.12 0.81
CA LEU A 369 -18.98 -10.03 0.36
C LEU A 369 -17.88 -9.67 1.36
N ARG A 370 -18.14 -9.80 2.67
CA ARG A 370 -17.15 -9.59 3.74
C ARG A 370 -15.98 -10.58 3.70
N ASP A 371 -16.17 -11.77 3.10
CA ASP A 371 -15.20 -12.85 2.98
C ASP A 371 -14.51 -12.85 1.61
N VAL A 372 -14.72 -11.79 0.81
CA VAL A 372 -14.14 -11.57 -0.52
C VAL A 372 -13.14 -10.41 -0.46
N ALA A 373 -11.96 -10.60 -1.06
CA ALA A 373 -10.96 -9.55 -1.19
C ALA A 373 -10.39 -9.44 -2.61
N ILE A 374 -10.04 -8.20 -2.98
CA ILE A 374 -9.31 -7.87 -4.21
C ILE A 374 -7.98 -7.24 -3.80
N PHE A 375 -6.88 -7.85 -4.21
CA PHE A 375 -5.54 -7.39 -3.93
C PHE A 375 -4.87 -6.84 -5.18
N TYR A 376 -4.13 -5.76 -5.02
CA TYR A 376 -3.37 -5.12 -6.07
C TYR A 376 -1.99 -4.68 -5.55
N ARG A 377 -1.06 -4.39 -6.48
CA ARG A 377 0.31 -3.99 -6.11
C ARG A 377 0.42 -2.53 -5.73
N THR A 378 -0.27 -1.65 -6.43
CA THR A 378 -0.22 -0.20 -6.22
C THR A 378 -1.62 0.38 -6.01
N ASN A 379 -1.70 1.47 -5.24
CA ASN A 379 -2.97 2.14 -4.94
C ASN A 379 -3.68 2.73 -6.18
N SER A 380 -2.94 3.03 -7.25
CA SER A 380 -3.53 3.53 -8.50
C SER A 380 -4.47 2.52 -9.16
N GLN A 381 -4.27 1.22 -8.92
CA GLN A 381 -5.12 0.15 -9.44
C GLN A 381 -6.51 0.10 -8.78
N SER A 382 -6.73 0.77 -7.66
CA SER A 382 -8.03 0.71 -6.97
C SER A 382 -9.15 1.37 -7.75
N ARG A 383 -8.86 2.40 -8.53
CA ARG A 383 -9.88 3.22 -9.20
C ARG A 383 -10.76 2.43 -10.18
N PRO A 384 -10.24 1.71 -11.19
CA PRO A 384 -11.10 0.92 -12.07
C PRO A 384 -11.96 -0.10 -11.31
N LEU A 385 -11.39 -0.72 -10.26
CA LEU A 385 -12.11 -1.66 -9.40
C LEU A 385 -13.24 -0.99 -8.62
N GLU A 386 -12.99 0.19 -8.03
CA GLU A 386 -13.99 0.97 -7.32
C GLU A 386 -15.14 1.37 -8.26
N GLU A 387 -14.82 1.76 -9.50
CA GLU A 387 -15.82 2.11 -10.52
C GLU A 387 -16.66 0.91 -10.95
N ALA A 388 -16.03 -0.24 -11.22
CA ALA A 388 -16.73 -1.46 -11.59
C ALA A 388 -17.66 -1.95 -10.47
N LEU A 389 -17.18 -1.99 -9.23
CA LEU A 389 -17.98 -2.40 -8.07
C LEU A 389 -19.16 -1.43 -7.82
N ARG A 390 -18.92 -0.13 -7.97
CA ARG A 390 -19.96 0.90 -7.83
C ARG A 390 -21.04 0.76 -8.91
N ARG A 391 -20.64 0.58 -10.19
CA ARG A 391 -21.56 0.37 -11.30
C ARG A 391 -22.50 -0.81 -11.05
N ASP A 392 -21.95 -1.91 -10.56
CA ASP A 392 -22.69 -3.13 -10.28
C ASP A 392 -23.33 -3.14 -8.86
N ARG A 393 -23.26 -2.01 -8.13
CA ARG A 393 -23.81 -1.79 -6.78
C ARG A 393 -23.32 -2.79 -5.75
N ILE A 394 -22.05 -3.21 -5.88
CA ILE A 394 -21.39 -4.11 -4.92
C ILE A 394 -20.77 -3.24 -3.82
N PRO A 395 -21.18 -3.40 -2.55
CA PRO A 395 -20.54 -2.71 -1.43
C PRO A 395 -19.07 -3.09 -1.30
N TYR A 396 -18.19 -2.12 -1.09
CA TYR A 396 -16.76 -2.35 -0.91
C TYR A 396 -16.15 -1.41 0.14
N ARG A 397 -14.96 -1.76 0.60
CA ARG A 397 -14.12 -0.94 1.48
C ARG A 397 -12.66 -0.99 1.03
N VAL A 398 -11.96 0.14 1.08
CA VAL A 398 -10.56 0.25 0.73
C VAL A 398 -9.72 0.32 2.01
N TYR A 399 -8.78 -0.61 2.16
CA TYR A 399 -7.88 -0.67 3.31
C TYR A 399 -6.55 0.02 3.01
N GLY A 400 -6.05 0.76 4.00
CA GLY A 400 -4.68 1.29 3.98
C GLY A 400 -4.39 2.41 2.99
N ALA A 401 -5.37 2.81 2.19
CA ALA A 401 -5.30 3.99 1.34
C ALA A 401 -6.53 4.86 1.58
N LEU A 402 -6.36 6.17 1.47
CA LEU A 402 -7.50 7.06 1.27
C LEU A 402 -8.23 6.57 0.02
N ARG A 403 -9.55 6.39 0.10
CA ARG A 403 -10.38 6.13 -1.08
C ARG A 403 -9.99 7.13 -2.16
N PHE A 404 -10.05 6.74 -3.43
CA PHE A 404 -9.65 7.64 -4.53
C PHE A 404 -10.27 9.04 -4.37
N TYR A 405 -11.58 9.10 -4.10
CA TYR A 405 -12.31 10.35 -3.89
C TYR A 405 -12.02 11.04 -2.54
N ASP A 406 -11.30 10.41 -1.63
CA ASP A 406 -10.87 10.99 -0.35
C ASP A 406 -9.50 11.68 -0.43
N ARG A 407 -8.76 11.52 -1.53
CA ARG A 407 -7.47 12.16 -1.75
C ARG A 407 -7.62 13.67 -1.78
N ALA A 408 -6.68 14.38 -1.15
CA ALA A 408 -6.81 15.83 -0.94
C ALA A 408 -7.01 16.61 -2.23
N GLU A 409 -6.21 16.31 -3.28
CA GLU A 409 -6.30 16.95 -4.59
C GLU A 409 -7.60 16.63 -5.31
N VAL A 410 -8.13 15.42 -5.19
CA VAL A 410 -9.42 15.03 -5.74
C VAL A 410 -10.55 15.77 -5.01
N LYS A 411 -10.51 15.79 -3.66
CA LYS A 411 -11.48 16.55 -2.84
C LYS A 411 -11.46 18.04 -3.12
N ASP A 412 -10.29 18.63 -3.37
CA ASP A 412 -10.21 20.06 -3.70
C ASP A 412 -10.92 20.35 -5.02
N LEU A 413 -10.66 19.56 -6.07
CA LEU A 413 -11.33 19.73 -7.36
C LEU A 413 -12.82 19.41 -7.29
N MET A 414 -13.21 18.35 -6.56
CA MET A 414 -14.62 18.05 -6.31
C MET A 414 -15.33 19.18 -5.55
N ALA A 415 -14.64 19.86 -4.62
CA ALA A 415 -15.23 20.98 -3.91
C ALA A 415 -15.50 22.19 -4.85
N TYR A 416 -14.62 22.47 -5.84
CA TYR A 416 -14.94 23.41 -6.90
C TYR A 416 -16.17 22.99 -7.70
N MET A 417 -16.22 21.71 -8.11
CA MET A 417 -17.34 21.17 -8.88
C MET A 417 -18.65 21.22 -8.08
N ARG A 418 -18.63 20.89 -6.80
CA ARG A 418 -19.79 21.01 -5.89
C ARG A 418 -20.27 22.44 -5.78
N LEU A 419 -19.36 23.40 -5.66
CA LEU A 419 -19.69 24.81 -5.56
C LEU A 419 -20.32 25.36 -6.85
N LEU A 420 -19.94 24.82 -8.03
CA LEU A 420 -20.58 25.14 -9.31
C LEU A 420 -21.99 24.54 -9.40
N ALA A 421 -22.20 23.32 -8.92
CA ALA A 421 -23.48 22.65 -8.91
C ALA A 421 -24.43 23.24 -7.85
N ASN A 422 -23.91 23.52 -6.65
CA ASN A 422 -24.63 24.09 -5.52
C ASN A 422 -23.91 25.34 -4.96
N PRO A 423 -24.27 26.54 -5.41
CA PRO A 423 -23.67 27.79 -4.92
C PRO A 423 -23.91 28.08 -3.42
N ALA A 424 -24.77 27.32 -2.75
CA ALA A 424 -25.03 27.47 -1.32
C ALA A 424 -24.14 26.54 -0.45
N ASP A 425 -23.22 25.77 -1.09
CA ASP A 425 -22.31 24.87 -0.35
C ASP A 425 -21.16 25.65 0.30
N ASP A 426 -21.40 26.14 1.50
CA ASP A 426 -20.43 26.90 2.29
C ASP A 426 -19.21 26.05 2.73
N VAL A 427 -19.37 24.73 2.83
CA VAL A 427 -18.27 23.81 3.19
C VAL A 427 -17.26 23.72 2.04
N SER A 428 -17.75 23.49 0.83
CA SER A 428 -16.93 23.49 -0.37
C SER A 428 -16.28 24.83 -0.62
N LEU A 429 -17.00 25.96 -0.38
CA LEU A 429 -16.43 27.29 -0.50
C LEU A 429 -15.24 27.50 0.45
N ARG A 430 -15.38 27.17 1.72
CA ARG A 430 -14.31 27.28 2.73
C ARG A 430 -13.07 26.51 2.30
N ARG A 431 -13.27 25.33 1.69
CA ARG A 431 -12.17 24.49 1.24
C ARG A 431 -11.38 25.11 0.10
N VAL A 432 -12.04 25.74 -0.87
CA VAL A 432 -11.39 26.14 -2.13
C VAL A 432 -11.09 27.62 -2.28
N ILE A 433 -11.68 28.48 -1.45
CA ILE A 433 -11.56 29.95 -1.59
C ILE A 433 -10.10 30.45 -1.60
N ASN A 434 -9.21 29.76 -0.87
CA ASN A 434 -7.79 30.06 -0.78
C ASN A 434 -6.88 28.88 -1.23
N VAL A 435 -7.41 27.94 -1.98
CA VAL A 435 -6.68 26.82 -2.56
C VAL A 435 -6.90 26.78 -4.08
N PRO A 436 -5.91 27.17 -4.90
CA PRO A 436 -4.61 27.78 -4.61
C PRO A 436 -4.68 29.11 -3.85
N ALA A 437 -3.53 29.51 -3.26
CA ALA A 437 -3.48 30.71 -2.42
C ALA A 437 -3.86 31.99 -3.19
N ARG A 438 -4.88 32.72 -2.69
CA ARG A 438 -5.41 33.99 -3.25
C ARG A 438 -5.30 35.16 -2.28
N GLY A 439 -4.58 34.95 -1.16
CA GLY A 439 -4.49 35.94 -0.08
C GLY A 439 -5.80 36.15 0.67
N LEU A 440 -6.66 35.12 0.68
CA LEU A 440 -7.88 35.03 1.46
C LEU A 440 -7.66 34.00 2.58
N GLY A 441 -6.80 34.35 3.54
CA GLY A 441 -6.49 33.48 4.69
C GLY A 441 -7.65 33.36 5.67
N ASP A 442 -7.48 32.53 6.71
CA ASP A 442 -8.50 32.12 7.68
C ASP A 442 -9.27 33.31 8.26
N THR A 443 -8.59 34.43 8.59
CA THR A 443 -9.26 35.64 9.10
C THR A 443 -10.27 36.22 8.13
N ALA A 444 -9.97 36.24 6.82
CA ALA A 444 -10.89 36.76 5.81
C ALA A 444 -12.10 35.82 5.61
N VAL A 445 -11.85 34.51 5.66
CA VAL A 445 -12.89 33.47 5.58
C VAL A 445 -13.81 33.53 6.79
N ASP A 446 -13.26 33.71 7.99
CA ASP A 446 -14.06 33.83 9.22
C ASP A 446 -14.91 35.11 9.24
N GLN A 447 -14.37 36.22 8.73
CA GLN A 447 -15.13 37.47 8.58
C GLN A 447 -16.29 37.31 7.59
N LEU A 448 -16.03 36.67 6.44
CA LEU A 448 -17.04 36.34 5.45
C LEU A 448 -18.16 35.47 6.05
N ALA A 449 -17.80 34.44 6.82
CA ALA A 449 -18.79 33.59 7.47
C ALA A 449 -19.65 34.32 8.50
N LYS A 450 -19.04 35.20 9.28
CA LYS A 450 -19.80 36.06 10.22
C LYS A 450 -20.77 37.00 9.52
N ALA A 451 -20.34 37.61 8.39
CA ALA A 451 -21.19 38.45 7.57
C ALA A 451 -22.35 37.65 6.95
N ALA A 452 -22.08 36.47 6.41
CA ALA A 452 -23.07 35.56 5.84
C ALA A 452 -24.15 35.18 6.87
N ASN A 453 -23.73 34.79 8.06
CA ASN A 453 -24.64 34.48 9.17
C ASN A 453 -25.50 35.70 9.57
N SER A 454 -24.91 36.87 9.61
CA SER A 454 -25.65 38.12 9.96
C SER A 454 -26.69 38.49 8.91
N LEU A 455 -26.43 38.19 7.66
CA LEU A 455 -27.33 38.45 6.54
C LEU A 455 -28.34 37.34 6.26
N GLY A 456 -28.17 36.17 6.88
CA GLY A 456 -28.97 34.97 6.61
C GLY A 456 -28.84 34.48 5.17
N LYS A 457 -27.65 34.64 4.56
CA LYS A 457 -27.34 34.28 3.17
C LYS A 457 -26.19 33.29 3.11
N PRO A 458 -26.12 32.44 2.05
CA PRO A 458 -24.94 31.64 1.78
C PRO A 458 -23.66 32.47 1.65
N MET A 459 -22.51 31.91 2.02
CA MET A 459 -21.22 32.61 1.98
C MET A 459 -20.86 33.11 0.57
N LEU A 460 -21.14 32.35 -0.48
CA LEU A 460 -20.87 32.78 -1.87
C LEU A 460 -21.74 33.99 -2.28
N ALA A 461 -23.00 33.98 -1.92
CA ALA A 461 -23.89 35.11 -2.20
C ALA A 461 -23.44 36.38 -1.44
N THR A 462 -23.00 36.22 -0.19
CA THR A 462 -22.45 37.29 0.63
C THR A 462 -21.10 37.78 0.08
N LEU A 463 -20.25 36.87 -0.39
CA LEU A 463 -18.98 37.18 -1.04
C LEU A 463 -19.21 38.06 -2.28
N ARG A 464 -20.18 37.73 -3.13
CA ARG A 464 -20.56 38.50 -4.32
C ARG A 464 -21.05 39.90 -3.93
N GLN A 465 -21.93 39.99 -2.93
CA GLN A 465 -22.40 41.27 -2.42
C GLN A 465 -21.24 42.14 -1.89
N LEU A 466 -20.31 41.59 -1.10
CA LEU A 466 -19.14 42.30 -0.60
C LEU A 466 -18.14 42.70 -1.72
N ALA A 467 -18.10 41.93 -2.81
CA ALA A 467 -17.33 42.25 -4.00
C ALA A 467 -17.93 43.43 -4.73
N ASP A 468 -19.27 43.48 -4.89
CA ASP A 468 -20.01 44.59 -5.53
C ASP A 468 -19.93 45.88 -4.69
N ASP A 469 -20.05 45.76 -3.39
CA ASP A 469 -19.90 46.85 -2.42
C ASP A 469 -18.44 47.32 -2.27
N ASN A 470 -17.52 46.72 -2.99
CA ASN A 470 -16.10 47.03 -3.01
C ASN A 470 -15.44 47.04 -1.62
N ALA A 471 -15.76 46.05 -0.82
CA ALA A 471 -15.31 45.94 0.57
C ALA A 471 -13.79 46.14 0.71
N PRO A 472 -13.31 46.99 1.64
CA PRO A 472 -11.89 47.33 1.74
C PRO A 472 -11.01 46.09 1.92
N ARG A 473 -9.89 46.01 1.20
CA ARG A 473 -8.86 44.94 1.19
C ARG A 473 -9.30 43.60 0.63
N VAL A 474 -10.56 43.19 0.75
CA VAL A 474 -11.05 41.86 0.33
C VAL A 474 -11.92 41.89 -0.92
N GLY A 475 -12.63 43.02 -1.20
CA GLY A 475 -13.54 43.16 -2.34
C GLY A 475 -12.93 42.75 -3.68
N PRO A 476 -11.74 43.27 -4.09
CA PRO A 476 -11.11 42.89 -5.36
C PRO A 476 -10.79 41.37 -5.42
N LYS A 477 -10.40 40.76 -4.30
CA LYS A 477 -10.08 39.34 -4.25
C LYS A 477 -11.35 38.49 -4.32
N PHE A 478 -12.44 38.95 -3.68
CA PHE A 478 -13.75 38.29 -3.75
C PHE A 478 -14.30 38.37 -5.17
N ARG A 479 -14.14 39.51 -5.84
CA ARG A 479 -14.54 39.69 -7.24
C ARG A 479 -13.80 38.73 -8.14
N ALA A 480 -12.46 38.68 -8.07
CA ALA A 480 -11.65 37.76 -8.86
C ALA A 480 -12.04 36.29 -8.63
N PHE A 481 -12.36 35.90 -7.40
CA PHE A 481 -12.81 34.52 -7.12
C PHE A 481 -14.21 34.25 -7.69
N SER A 482 -15.13 35.23 -7.59
CA SER A 482 -16.48 35.13 -8.21
C SER A 482 -16.39 34.99 -9.72
N GLU A 483 -15.61 35.85 -10.38
CA GLU A 483 -15.38 35.84 -11.83
C GLU A 483 -14.78 34.50 -12.29
N LEU A 484 -13.83 33.94 -11.52
CA LEU A 484 -13.29 32.59 -11.78
C LEU A 484 -14.38 31.50 -11.76
N LEU A 485 -15.28 31.53 -10.79
CA LEU A 485 -16.38 30.56 -10.72
C LEU A 485 -17.35 30.73 -11.89
N ASP A 486 -17.64 31.98 -12.30
CA ASP A 486 -18.53 32.26 -13.41
C ASP A 486 -17.90 31.81 -14.74
N GLU A 487 -16.59 31.99 -14.91
CA GLU A 487 -15.85 31.49 -16.08
C GLU A 487 -15.84 29.95 -16.11
N LEU A 488 -15.55 29.28 -14.99
CA LEU A 488 -15.60 27.81 -14.89
C LEU A 488 -16.98 27.28 -15.26
N ARG A 489 -18.04 27.95 -14.81
CA ARG A 489 -19.41 27.57 -15.16
C ARG A 489 -19.72 27.71 -16.66
N ALA A 490 -19.21 28.78 -17.27
CA ALA A 490 -19.33 28.99 -18.72
C ALA A 490 -18.57 27.93 -19.52
N GLN A 491 -17.35 27.59 -19.10
CA GLN A 491 -16.55 26.56 -19.76
C GLN A 491 -17.16 25.16 -19.63
N LEU A 492 -17.75 24.82 -18.47
CA LEU A 492 -18.48 23.56 -18.30
C LEU A 492 -19.67 23.44 -19.25
N ALA A 493 -20.37 24.53 -19.55
CA ALA A 493 -21.50 24.52 -20.47
C ALA A 493 -21.09 24.26 -21.93
N VAL A 494 -19.86 24.58 -22.31
CA VAL A 494 -19.37 24.49 -23.70
C VAL A 494 -18.52 23.24 -23.91
N GLY A 495 -17.63 22.91 -22.97
CA GLY A 495 -16.55 21.93 -23.15
C GLY A 495 -16.87 20.50 -22.70
N GLY A 496 -18.03 20.27 -22.06
CA GLY A 496 -18.37 18.99 -21.49
C GLY A 496 -17.53 18.61 -20.25
N LEU A 497 -17.82 17.43 -19.64
CA LEU A 497 -17.16 16.99 -18.42
C LEU A 497 -15.72 16.50 -18.63
N ALA A 498 -15.47 15.87 -19.77
CA ALA A 498 -14.16 15.29 -20.09
C ALA A 498 -13.02 16.30 -20.03
N ASN A 499 -13.20 17.48 -20.65
CA ASN A 499 -12.20 18.54 -20.70
C ASN A 499 -12.30 19.50 -19.51
N PHE A 500 -13.33 19.37 -18.70
CA PHE A 500 -13.60 20.33 -17.62
C PHE A 500 -12.55 20.29 -16.51
N VAL A 501 -12.07 19.11 -16.12
CA VAL A 501 -11.05 18.97 -15.06
C VAL A 501 -9.75 19.67 -15.45
N GLU A 502 -9.29 19.51 -16.70
CA GLU A 502 -8.09 20.20 -17.20
C GLU A 502 -8.28 21.72 -17.22
N THR A 503 -9.46 22.16 -17.67
CA THR A 503 -9.83 23.57 -17.66
C THR A 503 -9.87 24.14 -16.24
N LEU A 504 -10.45 23.41 -15.29
CA LEU A 504 -10.49 23.75 -13.87
C LEU A 504 -9.07 23.91 -13.30
N VAL A 505 -8.21 22.93 -13.53
CA VAL A 505 -6.80 22.93 -13.08
C VAL A 505 -6.03 24.11 -13.68
N LYS A 506 -6.25 24.41 -14.96
CA LYS A 506 -5.60 25.51 -15.69
C LYS A 506 -6.06 26.88 -15.18
N LEU A 507 -7.37 27.13 -15.12
CA LEU A 507 -7.93 28.44 -14.73
C LEU A 507 -7.66 28.77 -13.26
N THR A 508 -7.69 27.77 -12.38
CA THR A 508 -7.38 27.96 -10.96
C THR A 508 -5.89 28.10 -10.68
N GLY A 509 -5.00 27.68 -11.59
CA GLY A 509 -3.56 27.58 -11.36
C GLY A 509 -3.18 26.44 -10.41
N TYR A 510 -4.05 25.43 -10.25
CA TYR A 510 -3.91 24.36 -9.27
C TYR A 510 -2.63 23.52 -9.49
N ARG A 511 -2.25 23.28 -10.76
CA ARG A 511 -1.02 22.55 -11.11
C ARG A 511 0.23 23.24 -10.54
N THR A 512 0.40 24.52 -10.83
CA THR A 512 1.56 25.29 -10.33
C THR A 512 1.57 25.38 -8.81
N TRP A 513 0.38 25.42 -8.18
CA TRP A 513 0.27 25.38 -6.73
C TRP A 513 0.72 24.01 -6.16
N LEU A 514 0.36 22.89 -6.78
CA LEU A 514 0.82 21.57 -6.39
C LEU A 514 2.35 21.42 -6.55
N GLU A 515 2.90 21.88 -7.67
CA GLU A 515 4.35 21.87 -7.94
C GLU A 515 5.14 22.60 -6.86
N ASN A 516 4.63 23.75 -6.41
CA ASN A 516 5.26 24.54 -5.36
C ASN A 516 5.05 23.98 -3.94
N ARG A 517 3.91 23.35 -3.69
CA ARG A 517 3.51 22.92 -2.34
C ARG A 517 3.95 21.49 -2.02
N PHE A 518 3.97 20.61 -3.02
CA PHE A 518 4.22 19.18 -2.87
C PHE A 518 5.17 18.65 -3.96
N PRO A 519 6.39 19.21 -4.09
CA PRO A 519 7.31 18.86 -5.19
C PRO A 519 7.60 17.36 -5.25
N ASP A 520 7.69 16.67 -4.10
CA ASP A 520 8.01 15.24 -4.00
C ASP A 520 6.85 14.32 -4.38
N LYS A 521 5.61 14.84 -4.39
CA LYS A 521 4.36 14.08 -4.64
C LYS A 521 3.56 14.64 -5.82
N VAL A 522 4.12 15.55 -6.58
CA VAL A 522 3.39 16.25 -7.64
C VAL A 522 2.97 15.28 -8.74
N VAL A 523 3.81 14.32 -9.08
CA VAL A 523 3.53 13.32 -10.13
C VAL A 523 2.30 12.49 -9.74
N ASP A 524 2.31 11.89 -8.56
CA ASP A 524 1.18 11.08 -8.06
C ASP A 524 -0.13 11.90 -7.98
N LYS A 525 -0.02 13.18 -7.59
CA LYS A 525 -1.19 14.05 -7.47
C LYS A 525 -1.75 14.46 -8.83
N LEU A 526 -0.90 14.71 -9.81
CA LEU A 526 -1.32 15.01 -11.19
C LEU A 526 -1.93 13.76 -11.86
N GLU A 527 -1.42 12.57 -11.56
CA GLU A 527 -2.04 11.31 -11.98
C GLU A 527 -3.44 11.15 -11.41
N ASN A 528 -3.64 11.38 -10.12
CA ASN A 528 -4.97 11.35 -9.50
C ASN A 528 -5.94 12.36 -10.14
N ILE A 529 -5.45 13.52 -10.57
CA ILE A 529 -6.26 14.53 -11.28
C ILE A 529 -6.63 14.04 -12.68
N HIS A 530 -5.70 13.42 -13.37
CA HIS A 530 -5.96 12.84 -14.69
C HIS A 530 -6.98 11.70 -14.60
N ASP A 531 -6.82 10.84 -13.61
CA ASP A 531 -7.78 9.77 -13.32
C ASP A 531 -9.19 10.31 -13.03
N LEU A 532 -9.28 11.44 -12.31
CA LEU A 532 -10.56 12.12 -12.09
C LEU A 532 -11.17 12.59 -13.41
N ALA A 533 -10.36 13.13 -14.32
CA ALA A 533 -10.82 13.55 -15.65
C ALA A 533 -11.34 12.36 -16.47
N GLY A 534 -10.62 11.24 -16.46
CA GLY A 534 -11.06 10.00 -17.09
C GLY A 534 -12.40 9.48 -16.57
N ALA A 535 -12.61 9.52 -15.24
CA ALA A 535 -13.87 9.10 -14.63
C ALA A 535 -15.07 9.94 -15.07
N LEU A 536 -14.85 11.26 -15.23
CA LEU A 536 -15.89 12.16 -15.72
C LEU A 536 -16.15 11.96 -17.22
N ALA A 537 -15.11 11.67 -18.02
CA ALA A 537 -15.26 11.38 -19.45
C ALA A 537 -16.14 10.14 -19.68
N VAL A 538 -15.82 9.03 -19.03
CA VAL A 538 -16.60 7.79 -19.11
C VAL A 538 -18.05 8.00 -18.69
N PHE A 539 -18.29 8.74 -17.61
CA PHE A 539 -19.63 9.04 -17.14
C PHE A 539 -20.45 9.86 -18.17
N GLU A 540 -19.78 10.82 -18.84
CA GLU A 540 -20.42 11.65 -19.87
C GLU A 540 -20.75 10.87 -21.15
N GLU A 541 -19.88 9.93 -21.56
CA GLU A 541 -20.12 9.05 -22.72
C GLU A 541 -21.28 8.08 -22.50
N GLU A 542 -21.42 7.54 -21.29
CA GLU A 542 -22.51 6.63 -20.93
C GLU A 542 -23.85 7.35 -20.70
N GLY A 543 -23.80 8.67 -20.45
CA GLY A 543 -24.96 9.50 -20.09
C GLY A 543 -25.60 10.26 -21.25
N SER A 544 -26.88 10.59 -21.11
CA SER A 544 -27.62 11.45 -22.09
C SER A 544 -27.58 12.94 -21.72
N LYS A 545 -27.15 13.29 -20.51
CA LYS A 545 -27.10 14.67 -19.99
C LYS A 545 -25.71 15.27 -20.23
N LYS A 546 -25.64 16.62 -20.32
CA LYS A 546 -24.39 17.36 -20.54
C LYS A 546 -24.25 18.52 -19.56
N GLY A 547 -23.02 19.02 -19.42
CA GLY A 547 -22.70 20.19 -18.63
C GLY A 547 -23.08 20.06 -17.16
N LEU A 548 -23.74 21.07 -16.59
CA LEU A 548 -24.03 21.14 -15.15
C LEU A 548 -24.97 20.02 -14.66
N GLU A 549 -25.91 19.58 -15.48
CA GLU A 549 -26.81 18.47 -15.10
C GLU A 549 -26.04 17.14 -15.01
N ALA A 550 -25.16 16.86 -15.99
CA ALA A 550 -24.30 15.69 -15.95
C ALA A 550 -23.33 15.72 -14.75
N LEU A 551 -22.74 16.89 -14.46
CA LEU A 551 -21.89 17.08 -13.28
C LEU A 551 -22.65 16.82 -11.98
N SER A 552 -23.87 17.33 -11.86
CA SER A 552 -24.71 17.11 -10.67
C SER A 552 -25.04 15.64 -10.47
N ASP A 553 -25.41 14.92 -11.54
CA ASP A 553 -25.71 13.50 -11.48
C ASP A 553 -24.45 12.68 -11.11
N TRP A 554 -23.29 13.03 -11.68
CA TRP A 554 -22.03 12.39 -11.34
C TRP A 554 -21.65 12.60 -9.86
N LEU A 555 -21.71 13.84 -9.36
CA LEU A 555 -21.45 14.16 -7.95
C LEU A 555 -22.37 13.39 -7.01
N GLN A 556 -23.65 13.22 -7.36
CA GLN A 556 -24.57 12.42 -6.58
C GLN A 556 -24.19 10.95 -6.60
N SER A 557 -23.81 10.41 -7.77
CA SER A 557 -23.38 9.02 -7.89
C SER A 557 -22.17 8.70 -7.02
N VAL A 558 -21.19 9.61 -6.95
CA VAL A 558 -19.98 9.47 -6.10
C VAL A 558 -20.33 9.62 -4.63
N THR A 559 -21.18 10.58 -4.26
CA THR A 559 -21.51 10.87 -2.84
C THR A 559 -22.32 9.73 -2.22
N LEU A 560 -23.20 9.08 -2.95
CA LEU A 560 -24.02 7.97 -2.45
C LEU A 560 -23.20 6.72 -2.09
N VAL A 561 -22.00 6.58 -2.64
CA VAL A 561 -21.10 5.45 -2.34
C VAL A 561 -20.09 5.79 -1.21
N THR A 562 -19.83 7.06 -0.95
CA THR A 562 -18.88 7.50 0.09
C THR A 562 -19.43 7.47 1.51
N THR A 563 -20.71 7.27 1.71
CA THR A 563 -21.39 7.28 3.03
C THR A 563 -21.54 5.90 3.68
N GLU A 564 -20.92 4.84 3.15
CA GLU A 564 -21.00 3.53 3.80
C GLU A 564 -19.95 3.39 4.90
N ASP A 565 -20.46 3.20 6.09
CA ASP A 565 -19.81 2.95 7.38
C ASP A 565 -18.60 2.01 7.31
N GLU A 566 -17.62 2.25 8.17
CA GLU A 566 -16.52 1.31 8.49
C GLU A 566 -17.03 -0.09 8.93
N ASN A 567 -18.31 -0.23 9.21
CA ASN A 567 -19.01 -1.48 9.49
C ASN A 567 -19.62 -2.15 8.25
N ALA A 568 -19.45 -1.61 7.04
CA ALA A 568 -20.05 -2.18 5.84
C ALA A 568 -19.48 -3.58 5.53
N GLN A 569 -20.42 -4.52 5.36
CA GLN A 569 -20.17 -5.92 5.00
C GLN A 569 -19.85 -6.04 3.49
N GLY A 570 -18.82 -5.31 3.02
CA GLY A 570 -18.46 -5.21 1.61
C GLY A 570 -17.16 -5.92 1.26
N VAL A 571 -16.89 -6.00 -0.06
CA VAL A 571 -15.64 -6.52 -0.61
C VAL A 571 -14.45 -5.69 -0.13
N SER A 572 -13.38 -6.35 0.28
CA SER A 572 -12.17 -5.70 0.77
C SER A 572 -11.19 -5.42 -0.37
N LEU A 573 -10.85 -4.16 -0.62
CA LEU A 573 -9.86 -3.72 -1.61
C LEU A 573 -8.60 -3.27 -0.86
N MET A 574 -7.43 -3.78 -1.23
CA MET A 574 -6.18 -3.39 -0.58
C MET A 574 -4.94 -3.75 -1.39
N THR A 575 -3.82 -3.11 -1.06
CA THR A 575 -2.54 -3.54 -1.61
C THR A 575 -2.14 -4.90 -1.05
N LEU A 576 -1.32 -5.64 -1.79
CA LEU A 576 -0.73 -6.90 -1.32
C LEU A 576 0.00 -6.74 0.02
N HIS A 577 0.66 -5.60 0.26
CA HIS A 577 1.31 -5.30 1.54
C HIS A 577 0.31 -5.19 2.70
N SER A 578 -0.83 -4.54 2.46
CA SER A 578 -1.88 -4.37 3.47
C SER A 578 -2.64 -5.68 3.76
N ALA A 579 -2.56 -6.66 2.86
CA ALA A 579 -3.18 -7.97 3.01
C ALA A 579 -2.46 -8.87 4.04
N LYS A 580 -1.22 -8.54 4.41
CA LYS A 580 -0.46 -9.32 5.40
C LYS A 580 -1.20 -9.36 6.74
N GLY A 581 -1.29 -10.57 7.32
CA GLY A 581 -2.04 -10.81 8.57
C GLY A 581 -3.54 -11.05 8.40
N LEU A 582 -4.11 -10.76 7.22
CA LEU A 582 -5.53 -10.99 6.92
C LEU A 582 -5.75 -12.35 6.24
N GLU A 583 -7.03 -12.74 6.08
CA GLU A 583 -7.41 -13.97 5.38
C GLU A 583 -8.88 -13.91 4.95
N TYR A 584 -9.16 -14.42 3.74
CA TYR A 584 -10.48 -14.36 3.10
C TYR A 584 -10.81 -15.70 2.44
N ASP A 585 -12.09 -16.03 2.35
CA ASP A 585 -12.52 -17.26 1.68
C ASP A 585 -12.25 -17.19 0.17
N ARG A 586 -12.46 -16.02 -0.42
CA ARG A 586 -12.31 -15.74 -1.85
C ARG A 586 -11.35 -14.58 -2.08
N VAL A 587 -10.29 -14.78 -2.85
CA VAL A 587 -9.28 -13.76 -3.15
C VAL A 587 -9.12 -13.60 -4.66
N TYR A 588 -9.07 -12.36 -5.09
CA TYR A 588 -8.64 -11.93 -6.42
C TYR A 588 -7.33 -11.16 -6.30
N ILE A 589 -6.33 -11.49 -7.12
CA ILE A 589 -5.11 -10.70 -7.28
C ILE A 589 -5.10 -10.19 -8.71
N VAL A 590 -5.18 -8.87 -8.86
CA VAL A 590 -5.28 -8.19 -10.16
C VAL A 590 -3.97 -7.55 -10.56
N GLY A 591 -3.77 -7.37 -11.88
CA GLY A 591 -2.54 -6.77 -12.41
C GLY A 591 -1.31 -7.65 -12.19
N VAL A 592 -1.44 -8.97 -12.40
CA VAL A 592 -0.33 -9.92 -12.31
C VAL A 592 0.48 -9.83 -13.61
N GLU A 593 1.29 -8.76 -13.74
CA GLU A 593 1.99 -8.35 -14.96
C GLU A 593 3.44 -7.99 -14.66
N ASP A 594 4.38 -8.34 -15.53
CA ASP A 594 5.77 -7.88 -15.46
C ASP A 594 5.80 -6.34 -15.55
N GLY A 595 6.56 -5.70 -14.66
CA GLY A 595 6.59 -4.24 -14.49
C GLY A 595 5.62 -3.71 -13.43
N LEU A 596 4.61 -4.50 -13.04
CA LEU A 596 3.66 -4.19 -11.98
C LEU A 596 3.76 -5.18 -10.80
N LEU A 597 3.86 -6.47 -11.08
CA LEU A 597 4.13 -7.53 -10.11
C LEU A 597 4.96 -8.64 -10.81
N PRO A 598 6.31 -8.62 -10.75
CA PRO A 598 7.17 -7.71 -9.97
C PRO A 598 7.14 -6.26 -10.43
N TYR A 599 7.35 -5.31 -9.49
CA TYR A 599 7.20 -3.87 -9.73
C TYR A 599 8.45 -3.26 -10.38
N GLY A 600 8.28 -2.58 -11.51
CA GLY A 600 9.28 -1.73 -12.14
C GLY A 600 10.66 -2.38 -12.26
N LYS A 601 11.69 -1.68 -11.76
CA LYS A 601 13.10 -2.11 -11.80
C LYS A 601 13.44 -3.25 -10.84
N SER A 602 12.55 -3.62 -9.93
CA SER A 602 12.76 -4.76 -9.01
C SER A 602 12.94 -6.09 -9.75
N SER A 603 12.65 -6.13 -11.05
CA SER A 603 12.92 -7.29 -11.90
C SER A 603 14.40 -7.44 -12.33
N GLU A 604 15.24 -6.43 -12.07
CA GLU A 604 16.65 -6.40 -12.46
C GLU A 604 17.59 -6.81 -11.31
N ASP A 605 17.17 -6.62 -10.05
CA ASP A 605 17.90 -7.03 -8.86
C ASP A 605 17.31 -8.33 -8.29
N GLU A 606 18.15 -9.33 -8.02
CA GLU A 606 17.72 -10.64 -7.53
C GLU A 606 17.08 -10.55 -6.11
N ALA A 607 17.59 -9.69 -5.26
CA ALA A 607 17.07 -9.53 -3.90
C ALA A 607 15.69 -8.87 -3.91
N ASP A 608 15.50 -7.86 -4.75
CA ASP A 608 14.22 -7.18 -4.94
C ASP A 608 13.20 -8.12 -5.61
N LEU A 609 13.64 -8.92 -6.58
CA LEU A 609 12.79 -9.93 -7.22
C LEU A 609 12.32 -10.99 -6.22
N GLU A 610 13.21 -11.45 -5.33
CA GLU A 610 12.83 -12.36 -4.24
C GLU A 610 11.80 -11.74 -3.28
N GLU A 611 11.88 -10.43 -3.00
CA GLU A 611 10.89 -9.73 -2.16
C GLU A 611 9.54 -9.60 -2.88
N GLU A 612 9.52 -9.24 -4.15
CA GLU A 612 8.28 -9.20 -4.94
C GLU A 612 7.63 -10.60 -5.02
N ARG A 613 8.44 -11.68 -5.11
CA ARG A 613 7.93 -13.06 -5.07
C ARG A 613 7.33 -13.39 -3.69
N ARG A 614 7.95 -12.94 -2.58
CA ARG A 614 7.36 -13.06 -1.24
C ARG A 614 6.04 -12.29 -1.14
N LEU A 615 5.95 -11.12 -1.78
CA LEU A 615 4.73 -10.33 -1.80
C LEU A 615 3.60 -11.06 -2.54
N PHE A 616 3.90 -11.66 -3.69
CA PHE A 616 2.94 -12.48 -4.42
C PHE A 616 2.52 -13.70 -3.59
N TYR A 617 3.47 -14.41 -2.99
CA TYR A 617 3.22 -15.53 -2.07
C TYR A 617 2.33 -15.12 -0.88
N VAL A 618 2.56 -13.94 -0.29
CA VAL A 618 1.68 -13.39 0.76
C VAL A 618 0.27 -13.25 0.23
N GLY A 619 0.07 -12.65 -0.94
CA GLY A 619 -1.25 -12.51 -1.55
C GLY A 619 -1.96 -13.84 -1.77
N MET A 620 -1.29 -14.82 -2.39
CA MET A 620 -1.84 -16.17 -2.63
C MET A 620 -2.28 -16.84 -1.33
N THR A 621 -1.43 -16.78 -0.30
CA THR A 621 -1.68 -17.45 1.00
C THR A 621 -2.72 -16.76 1.88
N ARG A 622 -3.34 -15.65 1.40
CA ARG A 622 -4.51 -15.04 2.07
C ARG A 622 -5.80 -15.76 1.74
N ALA A 623 -5.84 -16.50 0.62
CA ALA A 623 -7.02 -17.25 0.21
C ALA A 623 -7.19 -18.52 1.05
N ARG A 624 -8.42 -18.74 1.56
CA ARG A 624 -8.80 -19.96 2.24
C ARG A 624 -9.30 -21.01 1.27
N LYS A 625 -10.24 -20.64 0.38
CA LYS A 625 -10.97 -21.59 -0.48
C LYS A 625 -10.69 -21.41 -1.97
N LYS A 626 -10.71 -20.17 -2.46
CA LYS A 626 -10.61 -19.91 -3.89
C LYS A 626 -9.73 -18.71 -4.20
N LEU A 627 -8.85 -18.87 -5.19
CA LEU A 627 -7.93 -17.84 -5.68
C LEU A 627 -8.15 -17.61 -7.16
N SER A 628 -8.24 -16.34 -7.57
CA SER A 628 -8.18 -15.93 -8.97
C SER A 628 -7.09 -14.89 -9.16
N LEU A 629 -6.42 -15.02 -10.29
CA LEU A 629 -5.39 -14.12 -10.77
C LEU A 629 -5.87 -13.47 -12.06
N SER A 630 -5.52 -12.22 -12.31
CA SER A 630 -5.81 -11.58 -13.59
C SER A 630 -4.70 -10.63 -14.03
N SER A 631 -4.61 -10.43 -15.34
CA SER A 631 -3.74 -9.45 -15.97
C SER A 631 -4.49 -8.73 -17.08
N ALA A 632 -4.08 -7.50 -17.39
CA ALA A 632 -4.55 -6.75 -18.53
C ALA A 632 -3.46 -6.72 -19.61
N PHE A 633 -3.82 -6.97 -20.86
CA PHE A 633 -2.88 -6.90 -21.99
C PHE A 633 -2.37 -5.47 -22.19
N ARG A 634 -3.24 -4.47 -21.94
CA ARG A 634 -2.91 -3.05 -21.95
C ARG A 634 -3.29 -2.44 -20.62
N ARG A 635 -2.44 -1.55 -20.12
CA ARG A 635 -2.71 -0.81 -18.88
C ARG A 635 -2.21 0.61 -19.01
N ARG A 636 -3.00 1.58 -18.56
CA ARG A 636 -2.57 2.97 -18.45
C ARG A 636 -1.73 3.13 -17.18
N VAL A 637 -0.47 3.47 -17.38
CA VAL A 637 0.47 3.81 -16.31
C VAL A 637 1.06 5.19 -16.62
N PHE A 638 0.83 6.19 -15.77
CA PHE A 638 1.35 7.56 -15.91
C PHE A 638 1.09 8.21 -17.30
N ASN A 639 -0.16 8.17 -17.79
CA ASN A 639 -0.55 8.68 -19.12
C ASN A 639 0.02 7.93 -20.33
N ASN A 640 0.75 6.86 -20.13
CA ASN A 640 1.23 6.01 -21.20
C ASN A 640 0.46 4.69 -21.17
N THR A 641 -0.11 4.29 -22.28
CA THR A 641 -0.63 2.93 -22.44
C THR A 641 0.54 2.00 -22.66
N MET A 642 0.74 1.04 -21.77
CA MET A 642 1.76 0.02 -21.86
C MET A 642 1.12 -1.33 -22.18
N ALA A 643 1.70 -2.08 -23.08
CA ALA A 643 1.39 -3.49 -23.27
C ALA A 643 2.30 -4.28 -22.32
N ASN A 644 1.71 -4.84 -21.27
CA ASN A 644 2.45 -5.62 -20.29
C ASN A 644 2.33 -7.11 -20.57
N MET A 645 3.43 -7.83 -20.39
CA MET A 645 3.40 -9.29 -20.41
C MET A 645 2.83 -9.83 -19.09
N PRO A 646 2.12 -10.96 -19.10
CA PRO A 646 1.78 -11.66 -17.86
C PRO A 646 3.02 -11.89 -17.00
N SER A 647 2.85 -11.77 -15.68
CA SER A 647 3.95 -11.88 -14.72
C SER A 647 4.74 -13.18 -14.88
N ARG A 648 6.06 -13.08 -14.79
CA ARG A 648 6.96 -14.25 -14.75
C ARG A 648 6.65 -15.21 -13.61
N PHE A 649 6.04 -14.74 -12.55
CA PHE A 649 5.63 -15.57 -11.39
C PHE A 649 4.55 -16.59 -11.74
N LEU A 650 3.77 -16.35 -12.80
CA LEU A 650 2.77 -17.31 -13.28
C LEU A 650 3.40 -18.60 -13.81
N LYS A 651 4.60 -18.53 -14.39
CA LYS A 651 5.35 -19.70 -14.87
C LYS A 651 5.87 -20.57 -13.73
N GLU A 652 5.91 -20.02 -12.52
CA GLU A 652 6.36 -20.72 -11.32
C GLU A 652 5.22 -21.54 -10.66
N ILE A 653 3.98 -21.36 -11.14
CA ILE A 653 2.82 -22.16 -10.72
C ILE A 653 2.71 -23.40 -11.62
N PRO A 654 2.63 -24.63 -11.04
CA PRO A 654 2.40 -25.84 -11.82
C PRO A 654 1.12 -25.77 -12.68
N ARG A 655 1.21 -26.16 -13.93
CA ARG A 655 0.10 -26.07 -14.90
C ARG A 655 -1.15 -26.83 -14.48
N ASP A 656 -1.01 -27.94 -13.80
CA ASP A 656 -2.12 -28.76 -13.30
C ASP A 656 -2.89 -28.14 -12.12
N LEU A 657 -2.34 -27.09 -11.52
CA LEU A 657 -2.98 -26.31 -10.43
C LEU A 657 -3.67 -25.04 -10.93
N MET A 658 -3.49 -24.68 -12.20
CA MET A 658 -4.01 -23.43 -12.77
C MET A 658 -4.87 -23.69 -14.00
N ALA A 659 -6.03 -23.02 -14.04
CA ALA A 659 -6.90 -22.96 -15.22
C ALA A 659 -6.80 -21.57 -15.85
N THR A 660 -6.42 -21.49 -17.12
CA THR A 660 -6.19 -20.22 -17.83
C THR A 660 -7.35 -19.94 -18.78
N ASP A 661 -7.85 -18.70 -18.76
CA ASP A 661 -8.90 -18.19 -19.64
C ASP A 661 -8.41 -16.91 -20.33
N ILE A 662 -8.36 -16.90 -21.65
CA ILE A 662 -7.90 -15.78 -22.45
C ILE A 662 -9.08 -15.18 -23.21
N ASN A 663 -9.40 -13.93 -22.93
CA ASN A 663 -10.49 -13.20 -23.57
C ASN A 663 -10.05 -12.63 -24.95
N HIS A 664 -9.82 -13.50 -25.93
CA HIS A 664 -9.39 -13.10 -27.27
C HIS A 664 -10.31 -12.08 -27.94
N LYS A 665 -11.63 -12.17 -27.71
CA LYS A 665 -12.59 -11.24 -28.32
C LYS A 665 -12.44 -9.83 -27.77
N ALA A 666 -12.33 -9.68 -26.44
CA ALA A 666 -12.12 -8.38 -25.81
C ALA A 666 -10.77 -7.75 -26.19
N MET A 667 -9.73 -8.56 -26.39
CA MET A 667 -8.43 -8.10 -26.89
C MET A 667 -8.55 -7.50 -28.31
N VAL A 668 -9.26 -8.17 -29.22
CA VAL A 668 -9.48 -7.68 -30.58
C VAL A 668 -10.36 -6.41 -30.58
N ASP A 669 -11.39 -6.35 -29.74
CA ASP A 669 -12.30 -5.20 -29.64
C ASP A 669 -11.60 -3.97 -29.03
N SER A 670 -10.64 -4.16 -28.10
CA SER A 670 -9.83 -3.05 -27.56
C SER A 670 -8.86 -2.47 -28.59
N TRP A 671 -8.28 -3.32 -29.44
CA TRP A 671 -7.46 -2.86 -30.56
C TRP A 671 -8.23 -2.01 -31.57
N ASN A 672 -9.51 -2.32 -31.80
CA ASN A 672 -10.33 -1.57 -32.73
C ASN A 672 -10.78 -0.21 -32.15
N ARG A 673 -10.92 -0.05 -30.84
CA ARG A 673 -11.30 1.23 -30.18
C ARG A 673 -10.20 2.29 -30.27
N ASP A 674 -8.94 1.92 -30.05
CA ASP A 674 -7.82 2.88 -30.14
C ASP A 674 -7.60 3.43 -31.56
N TYR A 675 -8.07 2.74 -32.58
CA TYR A 675 -8.01 3.24 -33.97
C TYR A 675 -8.97 4.39 -34.25
N ASP A 676 -10.09 4.48 -33.51
CA ASP A 676 -11.06 5.57 -33.66
C ASP A 676 -10.64 6.81 -32.85
N ASP A 677 -9.99 6.64 -31.67
CA ASP A 677 -9.54 7.76 -30.82
C ASP A 677 -8.24 8.42 -31.33
N ASP A 678 -7.29 7.66 -31.92
CA ASP A 678 -6.05 8.22 -32.50
C ASP A 678 -6.32 9.04 -33.79
N ALA A 679 -7.45 8.86 -34.44
CA ALA A 679 -7.82 9.64 -35.60
C ALA A 679 -8.16 11.10 -35.25
N GLU A 680 -8.53 11.42 -34.02
CA GLU A 680 -8.83 12.80 -33.56
C GLU A 680 -7.65 13.50 -32.87
N SER A 681 -6.62 12.80 -32.40
CA SER A 681 -5.56 13.39 -31.57
C SER A 681 -4.20 13.65 -32.24
N THR A 682 -3.95 13.19 -33.48
CA THR A 682 -2.67 13.38 -34.16
C THR A 682 -2.52 14.73 -34.86
N ASN A 683 -2.44 15.79 -34.06
CA ASN A 683 -1.91 17.06 -34.54
C ASN A 683 -0.83 17.62 -33.60
N ARG A 684 0.25 16.84 -33.29
CA ARG A 684 1.53 17.36 -32.76
C ARG A 684 2.66 16.32 -32.81
N SER A 685 3.61 16.63 -33.70
CA SER A 685 5.06 16.26 -33.69
C SER A 685 5.47 14.78 -33.66
N SER A 686 5.74 14.22 -34.83
CA SER A 686 6.55 13.02 -35.07
C SER A 686 7.94 13.38 -35.59
N LYS A 687 8.98 12.79 -35.03
CA LYS A 687 10.28 12.67 -35.69
C LYS A 687 10.17 11.62 -36.80
N GLN A 688 10.42 12.02 -38.03
CA GLN A 688 10.38 11.20 -39.23
C GLN A 688 11.53 10.18 -39.26
N SER A 689 11.17 8.88 -39.36
CA SER A 689 11.98 7.87 -40.03
C SER A 689 11.64 7.91 -41.53
N GLU A 690 12.60 7.66 -42.40
CA GLU A 690 12.38 7.65 -43.86
C GLU A 690 11.26 6.66 -44.24
N PRO A 691 10.33 7.06 -45.14
CA PRO A 691 9.19 6.24 -45.48
C PRO A 691 9.59 5.01 -46.29
N TYR A 692 9.12 3.81 -45.91
CA TYR A 692 9.17 2.61 -46.72
C TYR A 692 8.35 2.79 -48.01
N ASP A 693 8.97 2.54 -49.15
CA ASP A 693 8.34 2.66 -50.47
C ASP A 693 7.56 1.37 -50.75
N ALA A 694 6.37 1.27 -50.18
CA ALA A 694 5.54 0.07 -50.22
C ALA A 694 4.78 -0.05 -51.56
N ALA A 695 4.78 -1.25 -52.16
CA ALA A 695 4.06 -1.56 -53.41
C ALA A 695 2.99 -2.66 -53.20
N VAL A 696 1.94 -2.61 -54.05
CA VAL A 696 0.91 -3.67 -54.05
C VAL A 696 1.60 -5.00 -54.43
N GLY A 697 1.35 -6.04 -53.64
CA GLY A 697 1.96 -7.34 -53.77
C GLY A 697 3.17 -7.57 -52.86
N ASP A 698 3.68 -6.52 -52.17
CA ASP A 698 4.76 -6.67 -51.20
C ASP A 698 4.33 -7.50 -50.01
N ARG A 699 5.20 -8.41 -49.58
CA ARG A 699 5.03 -9.11 -48.31
C ARG A 699 5.64 -8.26 -47.20
N VAL A 700 4.82 -7.91 -46.24
CA VAL A 700 5.13 -6.96 -45.16
C VAL A 700 4.82 -7.55 -43.80
N ASN A 701 5.53 -7.06 -42.82
CA ASN A 701 5.25 -7.37 -41.41
C ASN A 701 4.76 -6.12 -40.70
N HIS A 702 3.66 -6.27 -39.98
CA HIS A 702 3.10 -5.23 -39.12
C HIS A 702 3.32 -5.63 -37.67
N PRO A 703 3.82 -4.75 -36.79
CA PRO A 703 4.15 -5.08 -35.40
C PRO A 703 3.01 -5.75 -34.63
N THR A 704 1.77 -5.46 -35.03
CA THR A 704 0.55 -5.93 -34.35
C THR A 704 -0.14 -7.08 -35.08
N TYR A 705 -0.09 -7.14 -36.42
CA TYR A 705 -0.89 -8.09 -37.23
C TYR A 705 -0.03 -9.19 -37.84
N GLY A 706 1.28 -9.14 -37.64
CA GLY A 706 2.19 -10.12 -38.24
C GLY A 706 2.37 -9.93 -39.73
N SER A 707 2.74 -11.02 -40.42
CA SER A 707 2.99 -11.01 -41.83
C SER A 707 1.74 -11.00 -42.68
N GLY A 708 1.77 -10.29 -43.79
CA GLY A 708 0.68 -10.18 -44.75
C GLY A 708 1.15 -9.66 -46.11
N ILE A 709 0.22 -9.61 -47.08
CA ILE A 709 0.50 -9.12 -48.43
C ILE A 709 -0.34 -7.87 -48.69
N ILE A 710 0.29 -6.82 -49.21
CA ILE A 710 -0.38 -5.59 -49.61
C ILE A 710 -1.29 -5.86 -50.81
N ASP A 711 -2.60 -5.71 -50.62
CA ASP A 711 -3.62 -5.88 -51.65
C ASP A 711 -3.92 -4.56 -52.39
N GLN A 712 -3.88 -3.45 -51.67
CA GLN A 712 -4.20 -2.10 -52.21
C GLN A 712 -3.48 -1.02 -51.45
N ILE A 713 -3.02 0.03 -52.14
CA ILE A 713 -2.52 1.27 -51.54
C ILE A 713 -3.51 2.40 -51.85
N ILE A 714 -3.90 3.15 -50.84
CA ILE A 714 -4.90 4.21 -50.93
C ILE A 714 -4.27 5.50 -50.37
N ASP A 715 -4.30 6.55 -51.17
CA ASP A 715 -3.94 7.90 -50.70
C ASP A 715 -5.23 8.64 -50.29
N GLU A 716 -5.39 8.89 -49.02
CA GLU A 716 -6.51 9.63 -48.45
C GLU A 716 -5.97 10.97 -47.92
N PHE A 717 -6.13 12.02 -48.69
CA PHE A 717 -5.75 13.41 -48.33
C PHE A 717 -4.29 13.57 -47.89
N GLY A 718 -3.36 12.90 -48.56
CA GLY A 718 -1.93 12.97 -48.24
C GLY A 718 -1.47 11.96 -47.19
N HIS A 719 -2.34 11.07 -46.73
CA HIS A 719 -2.00 9.94 -45.87
C HIS A 719 -2.06 8.65 -46.66
N VAL A 720 -0.90 8.02 -46.85
CA VAL A 720 -0.82 6.76 -47.59
C VAL A 720 -1.15 5.59 -46.66
N LYS A 721 -2.22 4.85 -46.98
CA LYS A 721 -2.66 3.65 -46.26
C LYS A 721 -2.59 2.44 -47.19
N ALA A 722 -2.31 1.27 -46.63
CA ALA A 722 -2.35 0.00 -47.34
C ALA A 722 -3.46 -0.89 -46.82
N VAL A 723 -4.18 -1.55 -47.72
CA VAL A 723 -5.01 -2.69 -47.34
C VAL A 723 -4.12 -3.93 -47.45
N VAL A 724 -3.86 -4.55 -46.30
CA VAL A 724 -2.99 -5.75 -46.22
C VAL A 724 -3.87 -6.94 -45.85
N GLU A 725 -3.67 -8.03 -46.58
CA GLU A 725 -4.26 -9.32 -46.24
C GLU A 725 -3.26 -10.08 -45.36
N PHE A 726 -3.55 -10.04 -44.05
CA PHE A 726 -2.69 -10.67 -43.03
C PHE A 726 -2.97 -12.15 -42.92
N ASP A 727 -1.90 -12.93 -42.71
CA ASP A 727 -1.97 -14.38 -42.61
C ASP A 727 -2.86 -14.79 -41.42
N GLY A 728 -3.99 -15.45 -41.69
CA GLY A 728 -4.96 -15.90 -40.67
C GLY A 728 -5.92 -14.85 -40.10
N LEU A 729 -5.73 -13.55 -40.44
CA LEU A 729 -6.55 -12.44 -39.87
C LEU A 729 -7.40 -11.68 -40.91
N GLY A 730 -7.20 -12.01 -42.23
CA GLY A 730 -7.92 -11.37 -43.33
C GLY A 730 -7.48 -9.92 -43.60
N LYS A 731 -8.25 -9.20 -44.43
CA LYS A 731 -7.89 -7.87 -44.92
C LYS A 731 -8.05 -6.80 -43.83
N ARG A 732 -7.01 -5.95 -43.67
CA ARG A 732 -7.01 -4.80 -42.78
C ARG A 732 -6.39 -3.59 -43.48
N LYS A 733 -6.91 -2.40 -43.15
CA LYS A 733 -6.39 -1.14 -43.65
C LYS A 733 -5.44 -0.56 -42.62
N VAL A 734 -4.16 -0.41 -42.96
CA VAL A 734 -3.10 0.04 -42.08
C VAL A 734 -2.30 1.20 -42.69
N ALA A 735 -1.67 2.04 -41.89
CA ALA A 735 -0.82 3.10 -42.39
C ALA A 735 0.51 2.53 -42.91
N VAL A 736 0.96 2.95 -44.08
CA VAL A 736 2.18 2.41 -44.74
C VAL A 736 3.42 2.57 -43.89
N HIS A 737 3.51 3.64 -43.09
CA HIS A 737 4.67 3.88 -42.20
C HIS A 737 4.77 2.91 -41.01
N HIS A 738 3.77 2.06 -40.80
CA HIS A 738 3.81 0.97 -39.80
C HIS A 738 4.19 -0.37 -40.42
N LEU A 739 4.45 -0.43 -41.72
CA LEU A 739 4.83 -1.66 -42.42
C LEU A 739 6.34 -1.70 -42.59
N GLU A 740 6.90 -2.87 -42.29
CA GLU A 740 8.29 -3.20 -42.55
C GLU A 740 8.34 -4.34 -43.59
N PRO A 741 9.38 -4.41 -44.47
CA PRO A 741 9.54 -5.53 -45.35
C PRO A 741 9.66 -6.84 -44.54
N ASP A 742 8.91 -7.86 -44.94
CA ASP A 742 9.02 -9.19 -44.33
C ASP A 742 10.39 -9.84 -44.72
N THR A 743 11.37 -9.77 -43.83
CA THR A 743 12.71 -10.32 -44.03
C THR A 743 12.80 -11.82 -43.73
N GLY A 744 11.66 -12.51 -43.55
CA GLY A 744 11.60 -13.97 -43.35
C GLY A 744 12.10 -14.45 -41.97
N LYS A 745 12.27 -13.56 -41.00
CA LYS A 745 12.47 -13.96 -39.60
C LYS A 745 11.12 -14.10 -38.96
N GLU A 746 10.62 -15.31 -38.81
CA GLU A 746 9.47 -15.64 -38.01
C GLU A 746 9.69 -15.19 -36.54
N LEU A 747 8.96 -14.20 -36.10
CA LEU A 747 8.68 -13.99 -34.68
C LEU A 747 7.54 -14.95 -34.30
N THR A 748 7.86 -16.22 -34.12
CA THR A 748 6.95 -17.20 -33.55
C THR A 748 6.86 -16.92 -32.06
N TYR A 749 5.77 -16.24 -31.61
CA TYR A 749 5.35 -16.27 -30.23
C TYR A 749 4.65 -17.61 -30.00
N ASP A 750 5.33 -18.52 -29.35
CA ASP A 750 4.75 -19.79 -28.94
C ASP A 750 3.93 -19.55 -27.66
N TRP A 751 2.63 -19.42 -27.82
CA TRP A 751 1.68 -19.21 -26.71
C TRP A 751 1.47 -20.48 -25.88
N ASP A 752 1.99 -21.61 -26.34
CA ASP A 752 1.97 -22.87 -25.56
C ASP A 752 3.04 -22.91 -24.45
N ASP A 753 3.92 -21.92 -24.40
CA ASP A 753 4.97 -21.79 -23.38
C ASP A 753 4.61 -20.83 -22.21
N ILE A 754 3.35 -20.35 -22.12
CA ILE A 754 2.85 -19.56 -20.99
C ILE A 754 2.12 -20.44 -20.00
#